data_831f4b19a623090a39442d5d76c760b8
#
_entry.id   831f4b19a623090a39442d5d76c760b8
#
_cell.length_a   1.000
_cell.length_b   1.000
_cell.length_c   1.000
_cell.angle_alpha   90.00
_cell.angle_beta   90.00
_cell.angle_gamma   90.00
#
_symmetry.space_group_name_H-M   'P 1'
#
loop_
_entity.id
_entity.type
_entity.pdbx_description
1 polymer ?
#
loop_
_entity_poly.entity_id
_entity_poly.type
_entity_poly.pdbx_seq_one_letter_code
_entity_poly.pdbx_strand_id
1 'polypeptide(L)'
;MKTWENHQIDGINRMPARAHFLTFPSKEKALLNNNRYTHAFKNLNGVWKFMFLDAPEYSPEGFFNSDFDVTKMDDITVPGNWQLQGYGKMHYSDLWYNFPINPPYVPTENPTGIYKRTFFVEESYRDKKIIIRFCGVDSAYHLWINGKEVGYSKVARNESEFDITDLIRVGEENDVTVRVYQWSDGTYLEDQDMWWESGIFRDVELIGVPKDGINDYKVIADLDDEYKNGIFKVEAFLRTTKEVNVTFELVDAGENTVFTKTVVAKEGKACIDEVIADVNHWTAETPYLYKLFMTVEDDGRIIEVIPQNVGFRNIRLNGETFLVNGVAIKFKGVNRHDYSPQNGRVVSREEIEKDIILMKQFNINAIRTSHYPNSYYLYDLCDEYGMYLIAETDLECHGFELTGDYKWITDDPSWELAYVSRMTRMIERDKNHPAIIFWSLGNESAFGCNFRKMTDVAHEMDPTRLVHYEGDFDVESADVYSTMYTWIENPKKPYLMKDIIEKSKKPHIHCEYCHAMGNGPGNLKDYQDLVYAHDKLQGGFVWEWFDHGIESFTESGEKYYRYGGDFGDDPSNKDFCIDGLIMPDRTPSPGLYEYKKVIEPITTTAIDIQKGIINLLSRYDFANLDRFNLVYKVMEDDVILQTGFMAVPSIEARANKDITLPYDLSVIKVKPGAHYYVNISYQLREDTSYASSGHELATAQFELPLYKEGIMVRPEGILNVEKEHTTLHVKGANFSLDFNLVNGNLMNIVRDGMQVLSKGPRLTLWRAPISNDMEIIDKLKKVYFLHLEHEVVMNIDYHMEGNILKVEVDTINSTTNSAWHFKTKYVYTVCPSGDILIDVEGTPSGRVDLAPDMLPRIGVSMHLDKSMEHVRYFGMGPGENYADSKEAAQMGLYANTVDGLFTNYVIPQENGNHMGCKWVSMTNDRGMGLLASTEGDFNFSASWYEDKDLDDAKHTCDLVKRDYIVFNVDYKQNALGTNSCGQWQLDKYRAKFEDFKLSFRLTPFNNKEVLDKHLAAERICLDK
;
A
#
# COMPACT_ATOMS: atom_id res chain seq x y z
N MET A 1 -6.45 17.84 40.13
CA MET A 1 -6.16 17.51 38.69
C MET A 1 -7.05 16.35 38.35
N LYS A 2 -7.71 16.38 37.22
CA LYS A 2 -8.56 15.26 36.74
C LYS A 2 -7.64 14.09 36.36
N THR A 3 -8.10 12.85 36.47
CA THR A 3 -7.27 11.68 36.19
C THR A 3 -6.77 11.66 34.74
N TRP A 4 -7.63 12.08 33.81
CA TRP A 4 -7.34 12.14 32.36
C TRP A 4 -6.59 13.41 31.91
N GLU A 5 -6.16 14.26 32.85
CA GLU A 5 -5.28 15.42 32.68
C GLU A 5 -4.01 15.28 33.51
N ASN A 6 -3.59 14.07 33.84
CA ASN A 6 -2.46 13.81 34.72
C ASN A 6 -1.50 12.77 34.14
N HIS A 7 -0.50 13.22 33.40
CA HIS A 7 0.55 12.42 32.80
C HIS A 7 1.42 11.60 33.78
N GLN A 8 1.28 11.82 35.09
CA GLN A 8 1.91 11.00 36.14
C GLN A 8 1.08 9.76 36.53
N ILE A 9 -0.08 9.56 35.90
CA ILE A 9 -0.97 8.41 36.11
C ILE A 9 -1.26 7.79 34.75
N ASP A 10 -0.77 6.58 34.48
CA ASP A 10 -1.10 5.83 33.28
C ASP A 10 -2.16 4.75 33.51
N GLY A 11 -2.44 4.40 34.76
CA GLY A 11 -3.48 3.48 35.17
C GLY A 11 -3.72 3.46 36.67
N ILE A 12 -4.92 3.08 37.12
CA ILE A 12 -5.29 2.86 38.52
C ILE A 12 -5.83 1.45 38.61
N ASN A 13 -5.30 0.63 39.54
CA ASN A 13 -5.67 -0.78 39.75
C ASN A 13 -5.58 -1.66 38.51
N ARG A 14 -4.96 -1.17 37.41
CA ARG A 14 -4.68 -1.96 36.24
C ARG A 14 -3.58 -2.97 36.55
N MET A 15 -3.75 -4.21 36.10
CA MET A 15 -2.71 -5.23 36.24
C MET A 15 -1.45 -4.84 35.44
N PRO A 16 -0.25 -5.31 35.87
CA PRO A 16 0.93 -5.21 35.05
C PRO A 16 0.72 -5.85 33.68
N ALA A 17 1.34 -5.27 32.63
CA ALA A 17 1.31 -5.85 31.30
C ALA A 17 2.00 -7.23 31.29
N ARG A 18 1.54 -8.12 30.44
CA ARG A 18 2.05 -9.48 30.29
C ARG A 18 1.80 -10.01 28.89
N ALA A 19 2.41 -11.14 28.55
CA ALA A 19 2.14 -11.80 27.28
C ALA A 19 0.64 -12.10 27.08
N HIS A 20 0.18 -11.94 25.84
CA HIS A 20 -1.17 -12.32 25.45
C HIS A 20 -1.23 -13.84 25.25
N PHE A 21 -2.04 -14.56 26.01
CA PHE A 21 -2.20 -16.00 25.86
C PHE A 21 -3.52 -16.52 26.42
N LEU A 22 -3.89 -17.72 25.99
CA LEU A 22 -5.03 -18.48 26.51
C LEU A 22 -4.55 -19.68 27.33
N THR A 23 -5.36 -20.11 28.32
CA THR A 23 -5.04 -21.25 29.17
C THR A 23 -6.05 -22.37 28.98
N PHE A 24 -5.60 -23.61 28.94
CA PHE A 24 -6.43 -24.78 28.62
C PHE A 24 -6.33 -25.85 29.70
N PRO A 25 -7.39 -26.68 29.86
CA PRO A 25 -7.38 -27.79 30.85
C PRO A 25 -6.61 -29.04 30.41
N SER A 26 -6.19 -29.14 29.14
CA SER A 26 -5.39 -30.28 28.64
C SER A 26 -4.63 -29.90 27.38
N LYS A 27 -3.60 -30.67 27.02
CA LYS A 27 -2.78 -30.53 25.83
C LYS A 27 -3.61 -30.64 24.55
N GLU A 28 -4.55 -31.59 24.48
CA GLU A 28 -5.42 -31.77 23.29
C GLU A 28 -6.25 -30.51 22.99
N LYS A 29 -6.73 -29.84 24.05
CA LYS A 29 -7.47 -28.58 23.91
C LYS A 29 -6.54 -27.41 23.60
N ALA A 30 -5.35 -27.40 24.18
CA ALA A 30 -4.33 -26.40 23.88
C ALA A 30 -3.83 -26.47 22.43
N LEU A 31 -3.77 -27.67 21.83
CA LEU A 31 -3.44 -27.85 20.40
C LEU A 31 -4.41 -27.12 19.48
N LEU A 32 -5.70 -27.09 19.84
CA LEU A 32 -6.73 -26.37 19.06
C LEU A 32 -6.61 -24.84 19.16
N ASN A 33 -5.95 -24.35 20.20
CA ASN A 33 -5.73 -22.92 20.51
C ASN A 33 -6.97 -22.04 20.27
N ASN A 34 -8.12 -22.50 20.75
CA ASN A 34 -9.40 -21.83 20.53
C ASN A 34 -10.06 -21.51 21.88
N ASN A 35 -10.54 -20.29 22.03
CA ASN A 35 -11.14 -19.77 23.26
C ASN A 35 -12.31 -20.59 23.80
N ARG A 36 -13.04 -21.34 22.95
CA ARG A 36 -14.12 -22.28 23.33
C ARG A 36 -13.65 -23.44 24.22
N TYR A 37 -12.37 -23.75 24.19
CA TYR A 37 -11.79 -24.87 24.92
C TYR A 37 -10.97 -24.47 26.13
N THR A 38 -10.91 -23.17 26.44
CA THR A 38 -10.25 -22.63 27.64
C THR A 38 -10.95 -23.04 28.93
N HIS A 39 -10.37 -22.70 30.06
CA HIS A 39 -10.98 -22.93 31.37
C HIS A 39 -12.29 -22.16 31.57
N ALA A 40 -12.29 -20.88 31.26
CA ALA A 40 -13.45 -20.02 31.21
C ALA A 40 -13.12 -18.77 30.37
N PHE A 41 -13.92 -18.50 29.36
CA PHE A 41 -13.78 -17.37 28.48
C PHE A 41 -15.17 -16.89 28.04
N LYS A 42 -15.36 -15.59 28.04
CA LYS A 42 -16.56 -14.98 27.51
C LYS A 42 -16.18 -13.68 26.79
N ASN A 43 -16.52 -13.61 25.51
CA ASN A 43 -16.43 -12.37 24.77
C ASN A 43 -17.64 -11.49 25.14
N LEU A 44 -17.38 -10.25 25.54
CA LEU A 44 -18.40 -9.25 25.88
C LEU A 44 -18.73 -8.31 24.72
N ASN A 45 -18.30 -8.63 23.51
CA ASN A 45 -18.66 -7.91 22.29
C ASN A 45 -20.16 -8.00 21.99
N GLY A 46 -20.64 -7.07 21.17
CA GLY A 46 -22.02 -7.01 20.71
C GLY A 46 -22.70 -5.73 21.16
N VAL A 47 -24.02 -5.78 21.39
CA VAL A 47 -24.79 -4.58 21.72
C VAL A 47 -24.62 -4.21 23.19
N TRP A 48 -24.27 -2.95 23.44
CA TRP A 48 -24.21 -2.32 24.76
C TRP A 48 -25.18 -1.14 24.82
N LYS A 49 -25.64 -0.76 26.00
CA LYS A 49 -26.34 0.50 26.24
C LYS A 49 -25.34 1.65 26.27
N PHE A 50 -25.69 2.77 25.64
CA PHE A 50 -24.79 3.89 25.42
C PHE A 50 -25.45 5.23 25.69
N MET A 51 -24.70 6.13 26.31
CA MET A 51 -25.10 7.53 26.49
C MET A 51 -23.93 8.42 26.09
N PHE A 52 -24.14 9.26 25.08
CA PHE A 52 -23.17 10.26 24.63
C PHE A 52 -23.38 11.59 25.36
N LEU A 53 -22.31 12.20 25.83
CA LEU A 53 -22.29 13.44 26.59
C LEU A 53 -21.23 14.38 26.04
N ASP A 54 -21.50 15.69 26.06
CA ASP A 54 -20.54 16.70 25.59
C ASP A 54 -19.35 16.90 26.56
N ALA A 55 -19.48 16.48 27.81
CA ALA A 55 -18.41 16.55 28.81
C ALA A 55 -18.61 15.50 29.91
N PRO A 56 -17.52 15.05 30.58
CA PRO A 56 -17.59 14.09 31.70
C PRO A 56 -18.43 14.57 32.86
N GLU A 57 -18.48 15.85 33.09
CA GLU A 57 -19.22 16.51 34.19
C GLU A 57 -20.73 16.43 34.02
N TYR A 58 -21.24 16.13 32.84
CA TYR A 58 -22.65 15.89 32.57
C TYR A 58 -23.11 14.46 32.88
N SER A 59 -22.18 13.58 33.33
CA SER A 59 -22.55 12.22 33.74
C SER A 59 -23.64 12.23 34.80
N PRO A 60 -24.77 11.52 34.60
CA PRO A 60 -25.87 11.48 35.61
C PRO A 60 -25.36 10.93 36.94
N GLU A 61 -25.90 11.42 38.04
CA GLU A 61 -25.57 10.88 39.34
C GLU A 61 -25.91 9.37 39.41
N GLY A 62 -24.98 8.56 39.92
CA GLY A 62 -25.14 7.12 40.04
C GLY A 62 -25.22 6.35 38.70
N PHE A 63 -24.77 6.89 37.57
CA PHE A 63 -24.80 6.22 36.27
C PHE A 63 -24.13 4.83 36.30
N PHE A 64 -23.22 4.61 37.21
CA PHE A 64 -22.50 3.34 37.40
C PHE A 64 -23.25 2.31 38.29
N ASN A 65 -24.33 2.71 38.97
CA ASN A 65 -25.11 1.78 39.80
C ASN A 65 -25.80 0.72 38.94
N SER A 66 -25.96 -0.49 39.49
CA SER A 66 -26.62 -1.62 38.82
C SER A 66 -28.12 -1.38 38.58
N ASP A 67 -28.75 -0.51 39.35
CA ASP A 67 -30.18 -0.13 39.24
C ASP A 67 -30.40 1.14 38.40
N PHE A 68 -29.35 1.69 37.75
CA PHE A 68 -29.48 2.85 36.89
C PHE A 68 -30.44 2.58 35.72
N ASP A 69 -31.37 3.52 35.48
CA ASP A 69 -32.37 3.40 34.42
C ASP A 69 -31.73 3.53 33.02
N VAL A 70 -31.51 2.41 32.36
CA VAL A 70 -30.93 2.33 31.02
C VAL A 70 -31.95 2.52 29.88
N THR A 71 -33.24 2.74 30.18
CA THR A 71 -34.28 2.89 29.13
C THR A 71 -34.13 4.13 28.28
N LYS A 72 -33.34 5.10 28.75
CA LYS A 72 -33.00 6.34 28.03
C LYS A 72 -31.66 6.29 27.33
N MET A 73 -30.96 5.17 27.40
CA MET A 73 -29.70 4.96 26.71
C MET A 73 -29.97 4.30 25.36
N ASP A 74 -29.21 4.70 24.35
CA ASP A 74 -29.24 4.12 23.03
C ASP A 74 -28.55 2.74 23.03
N ASP A 75 -28.60 2.05 21.90
CA ASP A 75 -27.83 0.85 21.65
C ASP A 75 -26.61 1.19 20.80
N ILE A 76 -25.44 0.68 21.19
CA ILE A 76 -24.19 0.82 20.42
C ILE A 76 -23.50 -0.54 20.26
N THR A 77 -22.82 -0.75 19.14
CA THR A 77 -22.03 -1.98 18.90
C THR A 77 -20.63 -1.82 19.49
N VAL A 78 -20.17 -2.84 20.21
CA VAL A 78 -18.81 -2.98 20.74
C VAL A 78 -18.21 -4.28 20.17
N PRO A 79 -16.99 -4.28 19.58
CA PRO A 79 -16.17 -3.11 19.34
C PRO A 79 -16.76 -2.16 18.30
N GLY A 80 -16.45 -0.88 18.43
CA GLY A 80 -16.94 0.14 17.50
C GLY A 80 -16.45 1.54 17.87
N ASN A 81 -16.22 2.35 16.85
CA ASN A 81 -16.01 3.79 17.01
C ASN A 81 -17.38 4.47 17.06
N TRP A 82 -17.61 5.34 18.01
CA TRP A 82 -18.93 5.97 18.16
C TRP A 82 -19.25 6.96 17.04
N GLN A 83 -18.20 7.58 16.40
CA GLN A 83 -18.38 8.51 15.29
C GLN A 83 -19.04 7.83 14.08
N LEU A 84 -18.63 6.61 13.75
CA LEU A 84 -19.24 5.82 12.67
C LEU A 84 -20.63 5.28 13.04
N GLN A 85 -21.02 5.35 14.30
CA GLN A 85 -22.35 4.95 14.79
C GLN A 85 -23.27 6.16 15.06
N GLY A 86 -22.88 7.36 14.60
CA GLY A 86 -23.71 8.57 14.59
C GLY A 86 -23.54 9.49 15.80
N TYR A 87 -22.47 9.34 16.60
CA TYR A 87 -22.20 10.17 17.75
C TYR A 87 -20.92 11.00 17.56
N GLY A 88 -20.95 12.27 17.95
CA GLY A 88 -19.80 13.16 17.77
C GLY A 88 -19.57 13.53 16.30
N LYS A 89 -18.31 13.77 15.92
CA LYS A 89 -17.91 14.17 14.57
C LYS A 89 -16.71 13.36 14.11
N MET A 90 -16.73 12.98 12.84
CA MET A 90 -15.54 12.51 12.14
C MET A 90 -14.59 13.67 11.94
N HIS A 91 -13.32 13.45 12.13
CA HIS A 91 -12.25 14.42 11.90
C HIS A 91 -10.99 13.71 11.42
N TYR A 92 -10.37 14.23 10.37
CA TYR A 92 -9.08 13.76 9.90
C TYR A 92 -8.06 14.90 9.89
N SER A 93 -6.95 14.69 10.59
CA SER A 93 -5.77 15.55 10.46
C SER A 93 -4.51 14.75 10.82
N ASP A 94 -3.42 15.09 10.16
CA ASP A 94 -2.07 14.60 10.41
C ASP A 94 -1.32 15.54 11.37
N LEU A 95 -1.27 16.85 11.06
CA LEU A 95 -0.41 17.83 11.72
C LEU A 95 -1.09 18.67 12.83
N TRP A 96 -2.36 18.47 13.11
CA TRP A 96 -3.09 19.38 14.01
C TRP A 96 -3.86 18.67 15.09
N TYR A 97 -3.53 18.97 16.34
CA TYR A 97 -4.47 18.65 17.43
C TYR A 97 -5.78 19.40 17.22
N ASN A 98 -6.90 18.73 17.43
CA ASN A 98 -8.24 19.31 17.27
C ASN A 98 -8.63 20.31 18.39
N PHE A 99 -7.66 20.71 19.21
CA PHE A 99 -7.85 21.59 20.35
C PHE A 99 -6.56 22.37 20.68
N PRO A 100 -6.62 23.47 21.49
CA PRO A 100 -5.45 24.25 21.86
C PRO A 100 -4.39 23.41 22.61
N ILE A 101 -3.15 23.47 22.19
CA ILE A 101 -2.02 22.74 22.80
C ILE A 101 -1.65 23.39 24.14
N ASN A 102 -1.90 22.68 25.23
CA ASN A 102 -1.54 23.08 26.60
C ASN A 102 -1.39 21.84 27.50
N PRO A 103 -0.45 20.93 27.21
CA PRO A 103 -0.32 19.66 27.93
C PRO A 103 -0.06 19.89 29.45
N PRO A 104 -0.68 19.10 30.35
CA PRO A 104 -1.49 17.90 30.06
C PRO A 104 -3.02 18.17 29.97
N TYR A 105 -3.45 19.41 29.85
CA TYR A 105 -4.85 19.79 29.88
C TYR A 105 -5.52 19.59 28.54
N VAL A 106 -6.77 19.11 28.57
CA VAL A 106 -7.63 18.93 27.40
C VAL A 106 -8.89 19.81 27.50
N PRO A 107 -9.65 19.99 26.40
CA PRO A 107 -10.86 20.82 26.44
C PRO A 107 -11.84 20.42 27.53
N THR A 108 -12.54 21.41 28.09
CA THR A 108 -13.64 21.17 29.03
C THR A 108 -14.81 20.45 28.35
N GLU A 109 -15.13 20.86 27.11
CA GLU A 109 -16.00 20.12 26.20
C GLU A 109 -15.21 18.91 25.69
N ASN A 110 -15.29 17.80 26.45
CA ASN A 110 -14.60 16.55 26.19
C ASN A 110 -15.66 15.47 25.96
N PRO A 111 -15.98 15.13 24.72
CA PRO A 111 -17.00 14.14 24.41
C PRO A 111 -16.76 12.85 25.19
N THR A 112 -17.83 12.36 25.81
CA THR A 112 -17.77 11.27 26.77
C THR A 112 -18.84 10.24 26.46
N GLY A 113 -18.44 8.97 26.37
CA GLY A 113 -19.35 7.84 26.19
C GLY A 113 -19.52 7.04 27.48
N ILE A 114 -20.76 6.85 27.97
CA ILE A 114 -21.05 5.91 29.01
C ILE A 114 -21.62 4.65 28.40
N TYR A 115 -20.90 3.54 28.55
CA TYR A 115 -21.29 2.21 28.09
C TYR A 115 -21.78 1.38 29.27
N LYS A 116 -22.86 0.61 29.08
CA LYS A 116 -23.41 -0.27 30.11
C LYS A 116 -23.85 -1.58 29.49
N ARG A 117 -23.55 -2.70 30.20
CA ARG A 117 -24.01 -4.04 29.80
C ARG A 117 -24.20 -4.95 31.00
N THR A 118 -25.23 -5.79 30.93
CA THR A 118 -25.39 -6.93 31.82
C THR A 118 -24.85 -8.19 31.14
N PHE A 119 -24.30 -9.08 31.96
CA PHE A 119 -23.78 -10.35 31.50
C PHE A 119 -23.86 -11.41 32.59
N PHE A 120 -24.20 -12.62 32.21
CA PHE A 120 -24.22 -13.77 33.11
C PHE A 120 -22.83 -14.38 33.23
N VAL A 121 -22.40 -14.75 34.45
CA VAL A 121 -21.12 -15.43 34.71
C VAL A 121 -21.36 -16.87 35.07
N GLU A 122 -20.93 -17.80 34.24
CA GLU A 122 -21.16 -19.24 34.36
C GLU A 122 -20.40 -19.84 35.55
N GLU A 123 -20.85 -21.00 36.03
CA GLU A 123 -20.20 -21.77 37.11
C GLU A 123 -18.75 -22.17 36.78
N SER A 124 -18.37 -22.20 35.50
CA SER A 124 -16.99 -22.46 35.07
C SER A 124 -15.95 -21.45 35.59
N TYR A 125 -16.42 -20.26 36.01
CA TYR A 125 -15.56 -19.23 36.61
C TYR A 125 -15.35 -19.40 38.12
N ARG A 126 -16.08 -20.34 38.78
CA ARG A 126 -15.96 -20.58 40.22
C ARG A 126 -14.55 -21.04 40.58
N ASP A 127 -14.02 -20.51 41.67
CA ASP A 127 -12.68 -20.76 42.19
C ASP A 127 -11.51 -20.35 41.26
N LYS A 128 -11.79 -19.53 40.24
CA LYS A 128 -10.79 -18.94 39.34
C LYS A 128 -10.45 -17.50 39.74
N LYS A 129 -9.32 -17.02 39.28
CA LYS A 129 -9.06 -15.60 39.12
C LYS A 129 -9.82 -15.11 37.90
N ILE A 130 -10.62 -14.07 38.06
CA ILE A 130 -11.45 -13.52 36.96
C ILE A 130 -10.90 -12.17 36.56
N ILE A 131 -10.56 -12.06 35.29
CA ILE A 131 -9.91 -10.89 34.68
C ILE A 131 -10.85 -10.35 33.60
N ILE A 132 -11.10 -9.04 33.61
CA ILE A 132 -11.65 -8.36 32.44
C ILE A 132 -10.52 -7.68 31.67
N ARG A 133 -10.48 -7.91 30.36
CA ARG A 133 -9.50 -7.35 29.44
C ARG A 133 -10.20 -6.47 28.41
N PHE A 134 -9.71 -5.25 28.24
CA PHE A 134 -10.04 -4.36 27.15
C PHE A 134 -8.84 -4.34 26.20
N CYS A 135 -9.02 -4.79 24.96
CA CYS A 135 -7.93 -4.89 23.99
C CYS A 135 -7.61 -3.55 23.31
N GLY A 136 -8.51 -2.56 23.38
CA GLY A 136 -8.29 -1.20 22.90
C GLY A 136 -9.47 -0.28 23.21
N VAL A 137 -9.17 0.87 23.83
CA VAL A 137 -10.18 1.92 24.17
C VAL A 137 -9.54 3.29 24.00
N ASP A 138 -10.09 4.14 23.14
CA ASP A 138 -9.57 5.47 22.83
C ASP A 138 -10.45 6.57 23.46
N SER A 139 -9.86 7.52 24.21
CA SER A 139 -8.42 7.63 24.56
C SER A 139 -8.14 7.14 26.00
N ALA A 140 -9.08 7.29 26.93
CA ALA A 140 -8.97 6.87 28.34
C ALA A 140 -10.33 6.51 28.92
N TYR A 141 -10.35 5.71 29.98
CA TYR A 141 -11.62 5.29 30.57
C TYR A 141 -11.55 4.93 32.06
N HIS A 142 -12.70 5.06 32.74
CA HIS A 142 -12.95 4.47 34.06
C HIS A 142 -13.87 3.28 33.94
N LEU A 143 -13.67 2.28 34.81
CA LEU A 143 -14.40 1.01 34.84
C LEU A 143 -15.10 0.78 36.16
N TRP A 144 -16.35 0.29 36.12
CA TRP A 144 -17.14 -0.18 37.26
C TRP A 144 -17.69 -1.58 36.98
N ILE A 145 -17.73 -2.41 38.01
CA ILE A 145 -18.38 -3.73 38.01
C ILE A 145 -19.36 -3.77 39.16
N ASN A 146 -20.63 -4.11 38.91
CA ASN A 146 -21.69 -4.20 39.90
C ASN A 146 -21.80 -2.92 40.78
N GLY A 147 -21.67 -1.76 40.17
CA GLY A 147 -21.74 -0.45 40.82
C GLY A 147 -20.48 -0.04 41.60
N LYS A 148 -19.44 -0.84 41.62
CA LYS A 148 -18.18 -0.55 42.31
C LYS A 148 -17.10 -0.17 41.32
N GLU A 149 -16.40 0.94 41.61
CA GLU A 149 -15.25 1.37 40.81
C GLU A 149 -14.12 0.32 40.87
N VAL A 150 -13.64 -0.08 39.70
CA VAL A 150 -12.52 -1.01 39.50
C VAL A 150 -11.23 -0.27 39.31
N GLY A 151 -11.20 0.68 38.36
CA GLY A 151 -9.98 1.40 38.05
C GLY A 151 -10.08 2.31 36.82
N TYR A 152 -8.91 2.72 36.33
CA TYR A 152 -8.71 3.63 35.19
C TYR A 152 -7.59 3.14 34.30
N SER A 153 -7.69 3.36 33.01
CA SER A 153 -6.61 3.14 32.04
C SER A 153 -6.63 4.17 30.92
N LYS A 154 -5.48 4.40 30.35
CA LYS A 154 -5.22 5.12 29.09
C LYS A 154 -4.15 4.40 28.29
N VAL A 155 -3.71 4.96 27.17
CA VAL A 155 -2.91 4.36 26.07
C VAL A 155 -3.81 3.46 25.22
N ALA A 156 -4.36 4.07 24.18
CA ALA A 156 -5.55 3.59 23.48
C ALA A 156 -5.39 2.21 22.84
N ARG A 157 -4.22 1.92 22.24
CA ARG A 157 -3.98 0.68 21.48
C ARG A 157 -3.28 -0.41 22.28
N ASN A 158 -3.08 -0.19 23.59
CA ASN A 158 -2.52 -1.19 24.49
C ASN A 158 -3.61 -1.88 25.32
N GLU A 159 -3.50 -3.20 25.45
CA GLU A 159 -4.43 -3.98 26.29
C GLU A 159 -4.40 -3.56 27.76
N SER A 160 -5.54 -3.56 28.39
CA SER A 160 -5.70 -3.23 29.81
C SER A 160 -6.46 -4.33 30.52
N GLU A 161 -5.84 -4.92 31.55
CA GLU A 161 -6.44 -5.98 32.35
C GLU A 161 -6.74 -5.52 33.78
N PHE A 162 -7.88 -5.96 34.32
CA PHE A 162 -8.28 -5.70 35.70
C PHE A 162 -8.74 -7.00 36.39
N ASP A 163 -8.21 -7.24 37.56
CA ASP A 163 -8.69 -8.32 38.45
C ASP A 163 -10.03 -7.92 39.07
N ILE A 164 -11.08 -8.63 38.73
CA ILE A 164 -12.45 -8.37 39.20
C ILE A 164 -12.99 -9.54 40.00
N THR A 165 -12.12 -10.45 40.42
CA THR A 165 -12.51 -11.71 41.12
C THR A 165 -13.46 -11.47 42.28
N ASP A 166 -13.15 -10.50 43.15
CA ASP A 166 -13.93 -10.20 44.34
C ASP A 166 -15.22 -9.39 44.09
N LEU A 167 -15.40 -8.93 42.85
CA LEU A 167 -16.56 -8.12 42.45
C LEU A 167 -17.60 -8.92 41.67
N ILE A 168 -17.26 -10.09 41.14
CA ILE A 168 -18.14 -10.92 40.31
C ILE A 168 -18.98 -11.87 41.15
N ARG A 169 -20.23 -12.00 40.77
CA ARG A 169 -21.19 -12.96 41.27
C ARG A 169 -21.29 -14.12 40.30
N VAL A 170 -20.62 -15.24 40.66
CA VAL A 170 -20.63 -16.45 39.81
C VAL A 170 -21.97 -17.17 39.93
N GLY A 171 -22.55 -17.55 38.80
CA GLY A 171 -23.89 -18.15 38.71
C GLY A 171 -25.01 -17.12 38.66
N GLU A 172 -24.68 -15.83 38.53
CA GLU A 172 -25.66 -14.73 38.54
C GLU A 172 -25.34 -13.71 37.40
N GLU A 173 -26.33 -12.83 37.19
CA GLU A 173 -26.15 -11.64 36.35
C GLU A 173 -25.24 -10.62 37.06
N ASN A 174 -24.33 -10.04 36.28
CA ASN A 174 -23.43 -8.96 36.65
C ASN A 174 -23.60 -7.80 35.69
N ASP A 175 -23.16 -6.60 36.07
CA ASP A 175 -23.11 -5.45 35.17
C ASP A 175 -21.73 -4.86 35.11
N VAL A 176 -21.37 -4.38 33.92
CA VAL A 176 -20.18 -3.57 33.63
C VAL A 176 -20.61 -2.19 33.16
N THR A 177 -19.97 -1.17 33.70
CA THR A 177 -20.09 0.22 33.24
C THR A 177 -18.71 0.75 32.88
N VAL A 178 -18.58 1.39 31.70
CA VAL A 178 -17.35 2.03 31.24
C VAL A 178 -17.65 3.47 30.85
N ARG A 179 -16.88 4.43 31.36
CA ARG A 179 -16.96 5.83 30.92
C ARG A 179 -15.68 6.17 30.16
N VAL A 180 -15.82 6.37 28.86
CA VAL A 180 -14.74 6.65 27.92
C VAL A 180 -14.67 8.13 27.64
N TYR A 181 -13.47 8.70 27.60
CA TYR A 181 -13.20 10.10 27.29
C TYR A 181 -12.55 10.21 25.92
N GLN A 182 -13.02 11.12 25.06
CA GLN A 182 -12.41 11.35 23.77
C GLN A 182 -11.00 11.94 23.92
N TRP A 183 -10.84 12.88 24.85
CA TRP A 183 -9.57 13.55 25.07
C TRP A 183 -8.98 13.25 26.45
N SER A 184 -7.68 12.98 26.46
CA SER A 184 -6.88 12.82 27.69
C SER A 184 -5.48 13.40 27.46
N ASP A 185 -4.67 13.50 28.52
CA ASP A 185 -3.26 13.83 28.36
C ASP A 185 -2.52 12.80 27.46
N GLY A 186 -3.02 11.59 27.35
CA GLY A 186 -2.57 10.57 26.38
C GLY A 186 -2.74 11.00 24.93
N THR A 187 -3.75 11.80 24.60
CA THR A 187 -3.99 12.29 23.25
C THR A 187 -2.82 13.09 22.68
N TYR A 188 -2.02 13.77 23.54
CA TYR A 188 -0.81 14.46 23.11
C TYR A 188 0.33 13.54 22.64
N LEU A 189 0.19 12.22 22.88
CA LEU A 189 1.13 11.18 22.48
C LEU A 189 0.50 10.21 21.48
N GLU A 190 -0.71 10.48 20.99
CA GLU A 190 -1.49 9.60 20.11
C GLU A 190 -2.03 10.41 18.92
N ASP A 191 -1.14 11.22 18.31
CA ASP A 191 -1.39 12.15 17.20
C ASP A 191 -0.99 11.53 15.84
N GLN A 192 -1.36 10.27 15.62
CA GLN A 192 -1.03 9.58 14.39
C GLN A 192 -1.83 10.14 13.21
N ASP A 193 -1.22 10.14 12.01
CA ASP A 193 -1.86 10.48 10.75
C ASP A 193 -2.96 9.48 10.41
N MET A 194 -4.13 9.67 11.01
CA MET A 194 -5.33 8.89 10.75
C MET A 194 -6.58 9.57 11.30
N TRP A 195 -7.76 8.99 11.03
CA TRP A 195 -9.03 9.47 11.56
C TRP A 195 -9.05 9.54 13.10
N TRP A 196 -9.48 10.66 13.66
CA TRP A 196 -9.70 10.84 15.09
C TRP A 196 -11.01 10.15 15.50
N GLU A 197 -10.92 8.94 15.94
CA GLU A 197 -12.04 8.08 16.33
C GLU A 197 -11.88 7.62 17.77
N SER A 198 -13.00 7.47 18.49
CA SER A 198 -13.00 7.11 19.91
C SER A 198 -14.01 6.02 20.23
N GLY A 199 -13.86 5.41 21.38
CA GLY A 199 -14.73 4.36 21.89
C GLY A 199 -14.00 3.07 22.24
N ILE A 200 -14.75 2.00 22.47
CA ILE A 200 -14.22 0.66 22.71
C ILE A 200 -14.10 -0.02 21.34
N PHE A 201 -12.92 0.08 20.70
CA PHE A 201 -12.72 -0.30 19.30
C PHE A 201 -12.06 -1.67 19.10
N ARG A 202 -11.65 -2.35 20.17
CA ARG A 202 -11.19 -3.75 20.16
C ARG A 202 -11.98 -4.57 21.16
N ASP A 203 -11.75 -5.88 21.17
CA ASP A 203 -12.49 -6.86 21.98
C ASP A 203 -12.51 -6.52 23.46
N VAL A 204 -13.62 -6.91 24.12
CA VAL A 204 -13.76 -6.93 25.57
C VAL A 204 -13.94 -8.39 26.01
N GLU A 205 -13.02 -8.88 26.82
CA GLU A 205 -12.94 -10.28 27.20
C GLU A 205 -13.06 -10.48 28.71
N LEU A 206 -13.84 -11.49 29.11
CA LEU A 206 -13.88 -11.98 30.49
C LEU A 206 -13.17 -13.35 30.55
N ILE A 207 -12.07 -13.40 31.29
CA ILE A 207 -11.16 -14.53 31.32
C ILE A 207 -11.14 -15.13 32.75
N GLY A 208 -11.37 -16.43 32.84
CA GLY A 208 -11.23 -17.16 34.11
C GLY A 208 -10.01 -18.07 34.07
N VAL A 209 -9.00 -17.75 34.88
CA VAL A 209 -7.72 -18.50 34.90
C VAL A 209 -7.55 -19.22 36.27
N PRO A 210 -6.88 -20.39 36.32
CA PRO A 210 -6.54 -21.07 37.57
C PRO A 210 -5.71 -20.17 38.51
N LYS A 211 -5.96 -20.20 39.80
CA LYS A 211 -5.26 -19.40 40.81
C LYS A 211 -3.77 -19.76 40.92
N ASP A 212 -3.46 -21.04 40.74
CA ASP A 212 -2.10 -21.58 40.87
C ASP A 212 -1.36 -21.77 39.51
N GLY A 213 -1.85 -21.11 38.45
CA GLY A 213 -1.26 -21.21 37.13
C GLY A 213 -0.21 -20.14 36.81
N ILE A 214 0.22 -20.09 35.54
CA ILE A 214 1.19 -19.11 35.01
C ILE A 214 0.52 -17.75 34.83
N ASN A 215 1.13 -16.71 35.41
CA ASN A 215 0.69 -15.33 35.26
C ASN A 215 1.28 -14.67 34.00
N ASP A 216 2.55 -14.94 33.74
CA ASP A 216 3.31 -14.42 32.59
C ASP A 216 4.45 -15.36 32.23
N TYR A 217 4.98 -15.25 31.03
CA TYR A 217 6.15 -15.99 30.62
C TYR A 217 6.94 -15.26 29.52
N LYS A 218 8.24 -15.58 29.43
CA LYS A 218 9.14 -15.11 28.39
C LYS A 218 9.84 -16.31 27.74
N VAL A 219 9.82 -16.36 26.40
CA VAL A 219 10.52 -17.35 25.59
C VAL A 219 11.64 -16.66 24.82
N ILE A 220 12.85 -17.18 24.93
CA ILE A 220 13.98 -16.84 24.08
C ILE A 220 14.32 -18.08 23.26
N ALA A 221 14.14 -17.99 21.96
CA ALA A 221 14.46 -19.02 20.98
C ALA A 221 15.49 -18.43 19.99
N ASP A 222 16.75 -18.45 20.40
CA ASP A 222 17.88 -17.91 19.66
C ASP A 222 18.69 -19.04 19.00
N LEU A 223 19.72 -18.70 18.27
CA LEU A 223 20.64 -19.65 17.62
C LEU A 223 22.06 -19.47 18.18
N ASP A 224 22.84 -20.58 18.16
CA ASP A 224 24.26 -20.52 18.48
C ASP A 224 25.06 -19.76 17.39
N ASP A 225 26.35 -19.54 17.63
CA ASP A 225 27.21 -18.81 16.69
C ASP A 225 27.41 -19.50 15.34
N GLU A 226 27.13 -20.80 15.27
CA GLU A 226 27.20 -21.61 14.04
C GLU A 226 25.84 -21.67 13.33
N TYR A 227 24.80 -21.03 13.89
CA TYR A 227 23.41 -21.04 13.40
C TYR A 227 22.86 -22.48 13.20
N LYS A 228 23.22 -23.39 14.07
CA LYS A 228 22.86 -24.82 13.96
C LYS A 228 21.95 -25.27 15.09
N ASN A 229 22.31 -24.92 16.32
CA ASN A 229 21.57 -25.33 17.50
C ASN A 229 20.76 -24.17 18.06
N GLY A 230 19.59 -24.50 18.58
CA GLY A 230 18.73 -23.53 19.25
C GLY A 230 19.15 -23.31 20.70
N ILE A 231 19.29 -22.03 21.09
CA ILE A 231 19.40 -21.63 22.49
C ILE A 231 17.97 -21.37 22.97
N PHE A 232 17.48 -22.23 23.86
CA PHE A 232 16.09 -22.25 24.28
C PHE A 232 15.94 -21.94 25.76
N LYS A 233 15.45 -20.74 26.08
CA LYS A 233 15.20 -20.33 27.46
C LYS A 233 13.74 -19.97 27.63
N VAL A 234 13.15 -20.45 28.73
CA VAL A 234 11.80 -20.09 29.11
C VAL A 234 11.79 -19.71 30.59
N GLU A 235 11.21 -18.57 30.87
CA GLU A 235 10.90 -18.10 32.23
C GLU A 235 9.38 -18.02 32.38
N ALA A 236 8.81 -18.83 33.27
CA ALA A 236 7.40 -18.81 33.61
C ALA A 236 7.20 -18.25 35.03
N PHE A 237 6.36 -17.23 35.16
CA PHE A 237 6.03 -16.58 36.43
C PHE A 237 4.61 -17.01 36.84
N LEU A 238 4.46 -17.64 38.01
CA LEU A 238 3.22 -18.21 38.48
C LEU A 238 2.44 -17.22 39.38
N ARG A 239 1.14 -17.37 39.41
CA ARG A 239 0.24 -16.62 40.31
C ARG A 239 0.31 -17.09 41.76
N THR A 240 1.04 -18.18 42.01
CA THR A 240 1.19 -18.79 43.33
C THR A 240 2.66 -18.93 43.72
N THR A 241 2.94 -18.90 45.03
CA THR A 241 4.27 -19.24 45.57
C THR A 241 4.34 -20.72 46.03
N LYS A 242 3.23 -21.48 45.91
CA LYS A 242 3.20 -22.91 46.16
C LYS A 242 4.13 -23.63 45.21
N GLU A 243 4.84 -24.64 45.68
CA GLU A 243 5.62 -25.52 44.85
C GLU A 243 4.71 -26.38 43.96
N VAL A 244 4.79 -26.21 42.65
CA VAL A 244 4.05 -26.97 41.62
C VAL A 244 5.01 -27.41 40.55
N ASN A 245 4.71 -28.49 39.85
CA ASN A 245 5.50 -28.93 38.72
C ASN A 245 5.11 -28.11 37.46
N VAL A 246 6.12 -27.68 36.72
CA VAL A 246 5.92 -27.07 35.40
C VAL A 246 6.69 -27.87 34.36
N THR A 247 5.97 -28.48 33.44
CA THR A 247 6.58 -29.25 32.33
C THR A 247 6.60 -28.38 31.09
N PHE A 248 7.80 -28.19 30.54
CA PHE A 248 8.03 -27.55 29.25
C PHE A 248 8.23 -28.63 28.20
N GLU A 249 7.33 -28.73 27.24
CA GLU A 249 7.40 -29.66 26.12
C GLU A 249 7.39 -28.90 24.80
N LEU A 250 8.46 -29.05 23.99
CA LEU A 250 8.58 -28.47 22.65
C LEU A 250 8.34 -29.59 21.62
N VAL A 251 7.43 -29.35 20.69
CA VAL A 251 7.12 -30.26 19.59
C VAL A 251 7.42 -29.58 18.25
N ASP A 252 7.80 -30.38 17.25
CA ASP A 252 8.02 -29.93 15.87
C ASP A 252 6.67 -29.77 15.11
N ALA A 253 6.74 -29.34 13.85
CA ALA A 253 5.56 -29.17 12.99
C ALA A 253 4.83 -30.50 12.70
N GLY A 254 5.48 -31.64 12.89
CA GLY A 254 4.88 -32.97 12.79
C GLY A 254 4.32 -33.49 14.12
N GLU A 255 4.24 -32.64 15.15
CA GLU A 255 3.83 -32.98 16.53
C GLU A 255 4.76 -33.98 17.24
N ASN A 256 5.99 -34.16 16.78
CA ASN A 256 6.97 -34.99 17.48
C ASN A 256 7.62 -34.18 18.59
N THR A 257 7.72 -34.77 19.79
CA THR A 257 8.43 -34.14 20.91
C THR A 257 9.92 -34.08 20.63
N VAL A 258 10.47 -32.86 20.53
CA VAL A 258 11.91 -32.61 20.34
C VAL A 258 12.62 -32.33 21.67
N PHE A 259 11.89 -31.86 22.67
CA PHE A 259 12.40 -31.59 24.00
C PHE A 259 11.29 -31.65 25.04
N THR A 260 11.65 -32.16 26.25
CA THR A 260 10.76 -32.11 27.42
C THR A 260 11.57 -32.00 28.70
N LYS A 261 11.13 -31.13 29.61
CA LYS A 261 11.74 -31.01 30.94
C LYS A 261 10.70 -30.56 31.97
N THR A 262 10.66 -31.22 33.08
CA THR A 262 9.83 -30.83 34.22
C THR A 262 10.69 -30.18 35.30
N VAL A 263 10.29 -29.06 35.82
CA VAL A 263 10.93 -28.33 36.92
C VAL A 263 9.90 -28.04 38.01
N VAL A 264 10.33 -27.99 39.24
CA VAL A 264 9.50 -27.53 40.37
C VAL A 264 9.61 -26.03 40.46
N ALA A 265 8.48 -25.32 40.35
CA ALA A 265 8.44 -23.88 40.57
C ALA A 265 8.82 -23.53 42.00
N LYS A 266 9.69 -22.54 42.16
CA LYS A 266 10.16 -22.04 43.45
C LYS A 266 9.91 -20.52 43.52
N GLU A 267 9.34 -20.06 44.62
CA GLU A 267 9.02 -18.66 44.82
C GLU A 267 8.21 -18.04 43.65
N GLY A 268 7.30 -18.82 43.05
CA GLY A 268 6.50 -18.38 41.93
C GLY A 268 7.21 -18.34 40.58
N LYS A 269 8.38 -19.01 40.42
CA LYS A 269 9.13 -19.01 39.16
C LYS A 269 9.57 -20.41 38.74
N ALA A 270 9.44 -20.72 37.44
CA ALA A 270 9.92 -21.94 36.82
C ALA A 270 10.72 -21.56 35.56
N CYS A 271 11.97 -22.03 35.45
CA CYS A 271 12.86 -21.65 34.34
C CYS A 271 13.58 -22.84 33.75
N ILE A 272 13.84 -22.78 32.46
CA ILE A 272 14.77 -23.66 31.72
C ILE A 272 15.75 -22.82 30.91
N ASP A 273 16.97 -23.37 30.73
CA ASP A 273 18.00 -22.82 29.83
C ASP A 273 18.70 -24.02 29.20
N GLU A 274 18.40 -24.27 27.92
CA GLU A 274 18.76 -25.53 27.24
C GLU A 274 19.24 -25.27 25.80
N VAL A 275 19.96 -26.21 25.25
CA VAL A 275 20.38 -26.24 23.86
C VAL A 275 19.64 -27.36 23.13
N ILE A 276 18.92 -26.98 22.07
CA ILE A 276 18.21 -27.94 21.21
C ILE A 276 19.04 -28.14 19.93
N ALA A 277 19.41 -29.38 19.66
CA ALA A 277 20.28 -29.71 18.51
C ALA A 277 19.51 -29.61 17.17
N ASP A 278 20.20 -29.16 16.13
CA ASP A 278 19.76 -29.15 14.72
C ASP A 278 18.33 -28.59 14.52
N VAL A 279 18.07 -27.36 15.00
CA VAL A 279 16.76 -26.74 14.88
C VAL A 279 16.49 -26.15 13.48
N ASN A 280 15.24 -26.22 13.05
CA ASN A 280 14.78 -25.47 11.88
C ASN A 280 14.64 -23.98 12.24
N HIS A 281 15.11 -23.11 11.36
CA HIS A 281 15.07 -21.66 11.56
C HIS A 281 13.73 -21.09 11.15
N TRP A 282 13.31 -20.03 11.85
CA TRP A 282 12.24 -19.16 11.41
C TRP A 282 12.81 -18.00 10.57
N THR A 283 12.21 -17.79 9.41
CA THR A 283 12.47 -16.61 8.54
C THR A 283 11.16 -16.21 7.85
N ALA A 284 11.08 -14.99 7.29
CA ALA A 284 9.91 -14.59 6.50
C ALA A 284 9.72 -15.43 5.22
N GLU A 285 10.75 -16.12 4.73
CA GLU A 285 10.70 -16.96 3.54
C GLU A 285 10.41 -18.44 3.88
N THR A 286 10.78 -18.87 5.08
CA THR A 286 10.62 -20.23 5.61
C THR A 286 10.19 -20.16 7.09
N PRO A 287 8.91 -19.83 7.37
CA PRO A 287 8.44 -19.56 8.73
C PRO A 287 8.19 -20.88 9.51
N TYR A 288 9.25 -21.57 9.86
CA TYR A 288 9.13 -22.81 10.61
C TYR A 288 8.84 -22.53 12.09
N LEU A 289 7.73 -23.05 12.58
CA LEU A 289 7.30 -22.92 13.96
C LEU A 289 7.29 -24.26 14.68
N TYR A 290 7.90 -24.27 15.85
CA TYR A 290 7.69 -25.27 16.88
C TYR A 290 6.52 -24.82 17.77
N LYS A 291 5.96 -25.75 18.54
CA LYS A 291 4.96 -25.44 19.57
C LYS A 291 5.44 -25.85 20.95
N LEU A 292 5.56 -24.89 21.85
CA LEU A 292 5.83 -25.10 23.25
C LEU A 292 4.50 -25.32 24.00
N PHE A 293 4.42 -26.38 24.79
CA PHE A 293 3.38 -26.57 25.79
C PHE A 293 3.98 -26.39 27.18
N MET A 294 3.41 -25.46 27.95
CA MET A 294 3.74 -25.25 29.35
C MET A 294 2.62 -25.85 30.18
N THR A 295 2.86 -26.99 30.85
CA THR A 295 1.87 -27.71 31.67
C THR A 295 2.18 -27.50 33.14
N VAL A 296 1.22 -26.93 33.87
CA VAL A 296 1.30 -26.79 35.32
C VAL A 296 0.56 -27.95 35.97
N GLU A 297 1.23 -28.65 36.87
CA GLU A 297 0.67 -29.80 37.62
C GLU A 297 0.83 -29.63 39.14
N ASP A 298 -0.21 -29.96 39.89
CA ASP A 298 -0.21 -30.06 41.34
C ASP A 298 -0.71 -31.43 41.77
N ASP A 299 0.10 -32.15 42.54
CA ASP A 299 -0.19 -33.51 43.04
C ASP A 299 -0.70 -34.47 41.93
N GLY A 300 -0.08 -34.39 40.73
CA GLY A 300 -0.40 -35.22 39.56
C GLY A 300 -1.70 -34.81 38.81
N ARG A 301 -2.28 -33.67 39.16
CA ARG A 301 -3.43 -33.12 38.46
C ARG A 301 -2.98 -31.93 37.60
N ILE A 302 -3.32 -31.94 36.34
CA ILE A 302 -3.11 -30.78 35.43
C ILE A 302 -3.96 -29.63 35.90
N ILE A 303 -3.31 -28.49 36.15
CA ILE A 303 -3.95 -27.23 36.51
C ILE A 303 -4.25 -26.44 35.25
N GLU A 304 -3.26 -26.29 34.35
CA GLU A 304 -3.43 -25.65 33.06
C GLU A 304 -2.35 -26.08 32.07
N VAL A 305 -2.63 -25.86 30.78
CA VAL A 305 -1.68 -25.99 29.66
C VAL A 305 -1.75 -24.71 28.84
N ILE A 306 -0.60 -24.13 28.55
CA ILE A 306 -0.46 -22.94 27.70
C ILE A 306 0.33 -23.32 26.46
N PRO A 307 -0.24 -23.15 25.24
CA PRO A 307 0.50 -23.31 23.99
C PRO A 307 1.19 -22.00 23.60
N GLN A 308 2.41 -22.07 23.03
CA GLN A 308 3.12 -20.94 22.44
C GLN A 308 3.82 -21.38 21.16
N ASN A 309 3.63 -20.65 20.07
CA ASN A 309 4.42 -20.81 18.85
C ASN A 309 5.86 -20.34 19.11
N VAL A 310 6.85 -21.10 18.65
CA VAL A 310 8.28 -20.81 18.87
C VAL A 310 9.03 -20.89 17.56
N GLY A 311 9.65 -19.77 17.15
CA GLY A 311 10.53 -19.71 15.98
C GLY A 311 11.97 -19.42 16.40
N PHE A 312 12.90 -20.31 16.08
CA PHE A 312 14.33 -20.10 16.36
C PHE A 312 14.93 -19.16 15.35
N ARG A 313 15.41 -18.03 15.82
CA ARG A 313 16.07 -17.02 14.99
C ARG A 313 17.03 -16.18 15.81
N ASN A 314 18.07 -15.65 15.14
CA ASN A 314 19.05 -14.74 15.73
C ASN A 314 19.03 -13.38 15.02
N ILE A 315 19.12 -12.31 15.77
CA ILE A 315 19.20 -10.94 15.23
C ILE A 315 20.43 -10.28 15.85
N ARG A 316 21.28 -9.68 15.02
CA ARG A 316 22.47 -8.96 15.50
C ARG A 316 22.93 -7.85 14.55
N LEU A 317 23.59 -6.85 15.07
CA LEU A 317 24.34 -5.86 14.28
C LEU A 317 25.67 -6.45 13.79
N ASN A 318 26.06 -6.11 12.58
CA ASN A 318 27.35 -6.44 11.99
C ASN A 318 27.90 -5.24 11.20
N GLY A 319 28.53 -4.30 11.91
CA GLY A 319 29.02 -3.06 11.32
C GLY A 319 27.91 -2.20 10.72
N GLU A 320 27.95 -2.01 9.41
CA GLU A 320 26.98 -1.20 8.67
C GLU A 320 25.73 -2.01 8.19
N THR A 321 25.53 -3.24 8.71
CA THR A 321 24.37 -4.09 8.41
C THR A 321 23.79 -4.69 9.69
N PHE A 322 22.51 -5.04 9.68
CA PHE A 322 21.95 -5.99 10.64
C PHE A 322 21.70 -7.33 9.97
N LEU A 323 21.79 -8.38 10.77
CA LEU A 323 21.65 -9.75 10.29
C LEU A 323 20.46 -10.45 10.95
N VAL A 324 19.76 -11.25 10.16
CA VAL A 324 18.83 -12.27 10.65
C VAL A 324 19.43 -13.63 10.29
N ASN A 325 19.64 -14.50 11.27
CA ASN A 325 20.27 -15.81 11.09
C ASN A 325 21.59 -15.73 10.29
N GLY A 326 22.40 -14.72 10.55
CA GLY A 326 23.68 -14.51 9.89
C GLY A 326 23.63 -13.86 8.50
N VAL A 327 22.44 -13.52 7.99
CA VAL A 327 22.23 -12.96 6.67
C VAL A 327 21.75 -11.51 6.76
N ALA A 328 22.40 -10.59 6.04
CA ALA A 328 21.96 -9.21 5.92
C ALA A 328 20.74 -9.12 4.98
N ILE A 329 19.54 -9.23 5.54
CA ILE A 329 18.29 -9.24 4.79
C ILE A 329 17.95 -7.88 4.17
N LYS A 330 17.03 -7.88 3.20
CA LYS A 330 16.41 -6.68 2.65
C LYS A 330 14.91 -6.64 2.97
N PHE A 331 14.44 -5.58 3.62
CA PHE A 331 13.02 -5.35 3.77
C PHE A 331 12.38 -4.96 2.44
N LYS A 332 11.31 -5.63 2.11
CA LYS A 332 10.37 -5.36 1.02
C LYS A 332 9.04 -5.10 1.71
N GLY A 333 8.95 -3.95 2.38
CA GLY A 333 7.96 -3.71 3.41
C GLY A 333 6.88 -2.71 3.04
N VAL A 334 5.84 -2.70 3.85
CA VAL A 334 4.78 -1.69 3.84
C VAL A 334 4.49 -1.21 5.26
N ASN A 335 4.10 0.05 5.40
CA ASN A 335 3.48 0.57 6.61
C ASN A 335 2.01 0.13 6.64
N ARG A 336 1.46 -0.18 7.81
CA ARG A 336 0.08 -0.65 7.91
C ARG A 336 -0.62 -0.10 9.15
N HIS A 337 -1.69 0.65 8.93
CA HIS A 337 -2.68 0.96 9.94
C HIS A 337 -3.71 -0.16 10.11
N ASP A 338 -4.30 -0.29 11.32
CA ASP A 338 -5.51 -1.10 11.55
C ASP A 338 -6.73 -0.28 11.15
N TYR A 339 -7.29 -0.52 9.94
CA TYR A 339 -8.43 0.24 9.43
C TYR A 339 -9.38 -0.59 8.55
N SER A 340 -10.67 -0.26 8.61
CA SER A 340 -11.73 -0.83 7.79
C SER A 340 -12.65 0.28 7.27
N PRO A 341 -13.00 0.32 5.98
CA PRO A 341 -13.82 1.39 5.40
C PRO A 341 -15.26 1.42 5.95
N GLN A 342 -15.73 0.33 6.54
CA GLN A 342 -17.05 0.22 7.14
C GLN A 342 -17.03 0.42 8.65
N ASN A 343 -15.91 0.06 9.32
CA ASN A 343 -15.85 -0.07 10.76
C ASN A 343 -14.78 0.80 11.43
N GLY A 344 -14.07 1.66 10.66
CA GLY A 344 -12.98 2.48 11.20
C GLY A 344 -11.84 1.65 11.76
N ARG A 345 -11.43 1.92 12.99
CA ARG A 345 -10.33 1.22 13.67
C ARG A 345 -10.67 -0.22 14.10
N VAL A 346 -11.88 -0.70 13.82
CA VAL A 346 -12.29 -2.08 14.14
C VAL A 346 -11.96 -2.99 12.98
N VAL A 347 -10.94 -3.82 13.15
CA VAL A 347 -10.46 -4.77 12.13
C VAL A 347 -10.57 -6.20 12.65
N SER A 348 -11.20 -7.07 11.88
CA SER A 348 -11.33 -8.49 12.22
C SER A 348 -10.06 -9.28 11.91
N ARG A 349 -9.91 -10.45 12.54
CA ARG A 349 -8.82 -11.40 12.20
C ARG A 349 -8.84 -11.76 10.72
N GLU A 350 -10.02 -11.98 10.15
CA GLU A 350 -10.21 -12.36 8.76
C GLU A 350 -9.78 -11.25 7.79
N GLU A 351 -9.96 -9.98 8.14
CA GLU A 351 -9.47 -8.84 7.34
C GLU A 351 -7.94 -8.76 7.40
N ILE A 352 -7.34 -8.90 8.58
CA ILE A 352 -5.89 -8.92 8.76
C ILE A 352 -5.25 -10.09 7.97
N GLU A 353 -5.85 -11.29 8.05
CA GLU A 353 -5.36 -12.46 7.33
C GLU A 353 -5.41 -12.27 5.80
N LYS A 354 -6.48 -11.66 5.28
CA LYS A 354 -6.58 -11.29 3.86
C LYS A 354 -5.47 -10.32 3.45
N ASP A 355 -5.19 -9.31 4.27
CA ASP A 355 -4.11 -8.36 4.02
C ASP A 355 -2.76 -9.09 3.92
N ILE A 356 -2.44 -9.95 4.88
CA ILE A 356 -1.18 -10.72 4.90
C ILE A 356 -1.07 -11.66 3.69
N ILE A 357 -2.14 -12.38 3.35
CA ILE A 357 -2.18 -13.26 2.18
C ILE A 357 -1.89 -12.44 0.91
N LEU A 358 -2.55 -11.30 0.74
CA LEU A 358 -2.33 -10.42 -0.40
C LEU A 358 -0.89 -9.89 -0.42
N MET A 359 -0.34 -9.43 0.70
CA MET A 359 1.06 -9.02 0.81
C MET A 359 2.02 -10.12 0.35
N LYS A 360 1.83 -11.36 0.81
CA LYS A 360 2.67 -12.50 0.39
C LYS A 360 2.54 -12.80 -1.10
N GLN A 361 1.35 -12.70 -1.68
CA GLN A 361 1.11 -12.87 -3.12
C GLN A 361 1.77 -11.78 -3.97
N PHE A 362 2.05 -10.63 -3.34
CA PHE A 362 2.73 -9.49 -3.95
C PHE A 362 4.20 -9.34 -3.52
N ASN A 363 4.83 -10.41 -3.02
CA ASN A 363 6.26 -10.47 -2.67
C ASN A 363 6.69 -9.62 -1.47
N ILE A 364 5.76 -9.06 -0.71
CA ILE A 364 6.06 -8.27 0.49
C ILE A 364 6.50 -9.22 1.61
N ASN A 365 7.56 -8.86 2.34
CA ASN A 365 8.14 -9.69 3.40
C ASN A 365 8.17 -9.03 4.78
N ALA A 366 7.73 -7.77 4.89
CA ALA A 366 7.82 -7.01 6.13
C ALA A 366 6.66 -6.02 6.31
N ILE A 367 6.29 -5.77 7.56
CA ILE A 367 5.30 -4.77 7.96
C ILE A 367 5.90 -3.90 9.08
N ARG A 368 5.73 -2.57 8.99
CA ARG A 368 5.84 -1.68 10.14
C ARG A 368 4.44 -1.40 10.66
N THR A 369 4.23 -1.64 11.96
CA THR A 369 2.92 -1.39 12.60
C THR A 369 2.79 0.10 12.89
N SER A 370 2.58 0.89 11.86
CA SER A 370 2.45 2.34 11.92
C SER A 370 1.12 2.74 12.57
N HIS A 371 1.09 3.55 13.60
CA HIS A 371 2.21 3.96 14.49
C HIS A 371 1.81 3.57 15.92
N TYR A 372 1.49 2.30 16.12
CA TYR A 372 1.00 1.75 17.40
C TYR A 372 0.99 0.20 17.38
N PRO A 373 0.90 -0.45 18.56
CA PRO A 373 0.68 -1.88 18.61
C PRO A 373 -0.66 -2.25 17.95
N ASN A 374 -0.58 -3.00 16.85
CA ASN A 374 -1.77 -3.49 16.15
C ASN A 374 -2.53 -4.54 16.98
N SER A 375 -3.67 -5.02 16.48
CA SER A 375 -4.37 -6.16 17.07
C SER A 375 -3.44 -7.36 17.24
N TYR A 376 -3.54 -8.08 18.35
CA TYR A 376 -2.69 -9.25 18.63
C TYR A 376 -2.77 -10.33 17.54
N TYR A 377 -3.87 -10.40 16.80
CA TYR A 377 -4.02 -11.30 15.65
C TYR A 377 -2.97 -11.10 14.57
N LEU A 378 -2.50 -9.84 14.35
CA LEU A 378 -1.48 -9.54 13.34
C LEU A 378 -0.17 -10.29 13.64
N TYR A 379 0.25 -10.29 14.91
CA TYR A 379 1.52 -10.89 15.31
C TYR A 379 1.51 -12.41 15.17
N ASP A 380 0.42 -13.07 15.58
CA ASP A 380 0.21 -14.50 15.39
C ASP A 380 0.28 -14.87 13.90
N LEU A 381 -0.43 -14.11 13.04
CA LEU A 381 -0.46 -14.34 11.60
C LEU A 381 0.90 -14.06 10.95
N CYS A 382 1.64 -13.05 11.39
CA CYS A 382 2.98 -12.77 10.90
C CYS A 382 3.97 -13.89 11.26
N ASP A 383 3.85 -14.50 12.45
CA ASP A 383 4.63 -15.69 12.83
C ASP A 383 4.32 -16.86 11.89
N GLU A 384 3.03 -17.11 11.60
CA GLU A 384 2.55 -18.25 10.82
C GLU A 384 2.83 -18.11 9.31
N TYR A 385 2.60 -16.92 8.73
CA TYR A 385 2.76 -16.66 7.29
C TYR A 385 4.18 -16.25 6.90
N GLY A 386 5.01 -15.86 7.87
CA GLY A 386 6.37 -15.38 7.66
C GLY A 386 6.41 -13.93 7.17
N MET A 387 6.24 -12.98 8.08
CA MET A 387 6.41 -11.55 7.85
C MET A 387 7.34 -10.97 8.92
N TYR A 388 8.38 -10.24 8.53
CA TYR A 388 9.18 -9.48 9.48
C TYR A 388 8.38 -8.30 10.00
N LEU A 389 8.51 -7.99 11.30
CA LEU A 389 7.81 -6.87 11.93
C LEU A 389 8.78 -5.85 12.51
N ILE A 390 8.50 -4.57 12.26
CA ILE A 390 8.88 -3.48 13.13
C ILE A 390 7.65 -3.17 13.99
N ALA A 391 7.71 -3.58 15.28
CA ALA A 391 6.64 -3.33 16.23
C ALA A 391 6.83 -1.95 16.86
N GLU A 392 5.83 -1.06 16.68
CA GLU A 392 5.95 0.34 17.08
C GLU A 392 5.05 0.67 18.27
N THR A 393 5.55 1.50 19.17
CA THR A 393 4.78 1.98 20.33
C THR A 393 3.67 2.94 19.89
N ASP A 394 2.60 2.99 20.68
CA ASP A 394 1.51 3.96 20.54
C ASP A 394 2.00 5.37 20.95
N LEU A 395 2.84 5.98 20.09
CA LEU A 395 3.51 7.24 20.39
C LEU A 395 3.76 8.06 19.13
N GLU A 396 3.07 9.19 19.04
CA GLU A 396 3.31 10.25 18.08
C GLU A 396 2.88 11.58 18.68
N CYS A 397 3.67 12.63 18.46
CA CYS A 397 3.36 13.99 18.88
C CYS A 397 3.80 15.03 17.84
N HIS A 398 3.45 14.76 16.57
CA HIS A 398 3.85 15.52 15.39
C HIS A 398 3.38 16.97 15.44
N GLY A 399 2.17 17.24 15.93
CA GLY A 399 1.60 18.59 16.00
C GLY A 399 2.39 19.58 16.86
N PHE A 400 3.32 19.11 17.71
CA PHE A 400 4.23 20.01 18.41
C PHE A 400 5.24 20.69 17.48
N GLU A 401 5.52 20.18 16.29
CA GLU A 401 6.37 20.85 15.30
C GLU A 401 5.87 22.26 15.00
N LEU A 402 4.56 22.44 14.91
CA LEU A 402 3.91 23.71 14.59
C LEU A 402 3.92 24.72 15.75
N THR A 403 4.29 24.31 16.98
CA THR A 403 4.33 25.20 18.15
C THR A 403 5.62 26.02 18.22
N GLY A 404 6.64 25.68 17.45
CA GLY A 404 7.99 26.22 17.54
C GLY A 404 8.86 25.57 18.63
N ASP A 405 8.33 24.57 19.33
CA ASP A 405 9.05 23.71 20.28
C ASP A 405 8.64 22.25 20.08
N TYR A 406 9.22 21.61 19.07
CA TYR A 406 8.93 20.22 18.71
C TYR A 406 9.30 19.23 19.82
N LYS A 407 10.19 19.62 20.75
CA LYS A 407 10.65 18.79 21.87
C LYS A 407 9.87 19.01 23.17
N TRP A 408 8.85 19.84 23.18
CA TRP A 408 8.15 20.31 24.37
C TRP A 408 7.90 19.20 25.39
N ILE A 409 7.20 18.14 25.06
CA ILE A 409 6.96 17.02 25.99
C ILE A 409 7.99 15.90 25.84
N THR A 410 8.66 15.81 24.70
CA THR A 410 9.65 14.78 24.38
C THR A 410 10.94 14.94 25.18
N ASP A 411 11.33 16.18 25.50
CA ASP A 411 12.54 16.49 26.31
C ASP A 411 12.19 16.98 27.73
N ASP A 412 10.95 16.80 28.18
CA ASP A 412 10.50 17.07 29.56
C ASP A 412 10.49 15.77 30.38
N PRO A 413 11.40 15.61 31.37
CA PRO A 413 11.45 14.40 32.19
C PRO A 413 10.17 14.11 33.00
N SER A 414 9.29 15.08 33.17
CA SER A 414 8.02 14.84 33.85
C SER A 414 7.08 13.90 33.07
N TRP A 415 7.31 13.74 31.74
CA TRP A 415 6.57 12.85 30.86
C TRP A 415 7.19 11.44 30.74
N GLU A 416 8.33 11.15 31.39
CA GLU A 416 9.03 9.86 31.31
C GLU A 416 8.09 8.65 31.51
N LEU A 417 7.22 8.71 32.51
CA LEU A 417 6.26 7.63 32.78
C LEU A 417 5.38 7.32 31.56
N ALA A 418 4.86 8.35 30.90
CA ALA A 418 3.97 8.20 29.75
C ALA A 418 4.68 7.57 28.54
N TYR A 419 5.97 7.91 28.31
CA TYR A 419 6.80 7.33 27.27
C TYR A 419 7.19 5.89 27.58
N VAL A 420 7.81 5.65 28.73
CA VAL A 420 8.34 4.34 29.14
C VAL A 420 7.23 3.30 29.29
N SER A 421 6.06 3.69 29.83
CA SER A 421 4.91 2.78 29.99
C SER A 421 4.43 2.23 28.64
N ARG A 422 4.40 3.05 27.58
CA ARG A 422 4.02 2.63 26.23
C ARG A 422 4.96 1.55 25.71
N MET A 423 6.26 1.77 25.80
CA MET A 423 7.31 0.84 25.40
C MET A 423 7.25 -0.47 26.19
N THR A 424 7.19 -0.37 27.53
CA THR A 424 7.14 -1.53 28.42
C THR A 424 5.93 -2.40 28.13
N ARG A 425 4.74 -1.81 27.96
CA ARG A 425 3.51 -2.56 27.71
C ARG A 425 3.51 -3.27 26.36
N MET A 426 4.04 -2.64 25.32
CA MET A 426 4.20 -3.26 24.01
C MET A 426 5.15 -4.46 24.10
N ILE A 427 6.33 -4.29 24.67
CA ILE A 427 7.30 -5.38 24.79
C ILE A 427 6.72 -6.53 25.61
N GLU A 428 6.11 -6.26 26.75
CA GLU A 428 5.53 -7.29 27.63
C GLU A 428 4.45 -8.12 26.93
N ARG A 429 3.60 -7.48 26.12
CA ARG A 429 2.55 -8.16 25.36
C ARG A 429 3.13 -9.04 24.27
N ASP A 430 4.11 -8.52 23.50
CA ASP A 430 4.50 -9.06 22.20
C ASP A 430 5.87 -9.79 22.22
N LYS A 431 6.56 -9.84 23.35
CA LYS A 431 7.93 -10.36 23.51
C LYS A 431 8.18 -11.78 23.00
N ASN A 432 7.12 -12.60 22.83
CA ASN A 432 7.25 -14.02 22.46
C ASN A 432 7.07 -14.27 20.94
N HIS A 433 6.86 -13.22 20.10
CA HIS A 433 6.66 -13.38 18.67
C HIS A 433 7.98 -13.37 17.90
N PRO A 434 8.33 -14.44 17.17
CA PRO A 434 9.56 -14.50 16.36
C PRO A 434 9.57 -13.51 15.20
N ALA A 435 8.41 -13.09 14.69
CA ALA A 435 8.29 -12.15 13.58
C ALA A 435 8.87 -10.76 13.89
N ILE A 436 8.86 -10.34 15.15
CA ILE A 436 9.37 -9.02 15.55
C ILE A 436 10.89 -8.99 15.46
N ILE A 437 11.42 -8.10 14.63
CA ILE A 437 12.85 -7.87 14.41
C ILE A 437 13.32 -6.60 15.14
N PHE A 438 12.47 -5.57 15.15
CA PHE A 438 12.73 -4.30 15.80
C PHE A 438 11.63 -3.90 16.78
N TRP A 439 12.06 -3.29 17.89
CA TRP A 439 11.22 -2.46 18.74
C TRP A 439 11.36 -1.01 18.30
N SER A 440 10.28 -0.39 17.82
CA SER A 440 10.26 1.00 17.42
C SER A 440 9.69 1.87 18.52
N LEU A 441 10.38 2.98 18.79
CA LEU A 441 10.05 3.88 19.93
C LEU A 441 8.82 4.75 19.65
N GLY A 442 8.44 4.93 18.40
CA GLY A 442 7.32 5.76 17.96
C GLY A 442 7.58 6.41 16.62
N ASN A 443 6.75 7.37 16.27
CA ASN A 443 6.78 8.14 15.04
C ASN A 443 6.94 9.64 15.34
N GLU A 444 7.36 10.42 14.39
CA GLU A 444 7.44 11.91 14.26
C GLU A 444 7.20 12.71 15.55
N SER A 445 8.16 12.66 16.48
CA SER A 445 8.03 13.22 17.82
C SER A 445 9.30 13.92 18.30
N ALA A 446 10.17 14.35 17.37
CA ALA A 446 11.50 14.84 17.68
C ALA A 446 12.32 13.82 18.51
N PHE A 447 13.44 14.22 19.12
CA PHE A 447 14.26 13.35 19.95
C PHE A 447 14.70 14.08 21.23
N GLY A 448 14.45 13.44 22.38
CA GLY A 448 14.72 14.01 23.70
C GLY A 448 15.04 12.96 24.76
N CYS A 449 15.07 13.39 26.02
CA CYS A 449 15.45 12.54 27.17
C CYS A 449 14.52 11.32 27.33
N ASN A 450 13.23 11.46 27.01
CA ASN A 450 12.26 10.39 27.16
C ASN A 450 12.51 9.25 26.17
N PHE A 451 12.88 9.55 24.92
CA PHE A 451 13.26 8.53 23.92
C PHE A 451 14.55 7.78 24.31
N ARG A 452 15.58 8.51 24.82
CA ARG A 452 16.78 7.86 25.34
C ARG A 452 16.43 6.85 26.43
N LYS A 453 15.52 7.24 27.34
CA LYS A 453 15.06 6.34 28.41
C LYS A 453 14.29 5.14 27.88
N MET A 454 13.45 5.32 26.84
CA MET A 454 12.77 4.21 26.18
C MET A 454 13.75 3.21 25.55
N THR A 455 14.81 3.70 24.90
CA THR A 455 15.88 2.84 24.34
C THR A 455 16.56 2.01 25.43
N ASP A 456 16.96 2.65 26.55
CA ASP A 456 17.57 1.95 27.68
C ASP A 456 16.68 0.81 28.18
N VAL A 457 15.38 1.11 28.36
CA VAL A 457 14.38 0.15 28.84
C VAL A 457 14.16 -0.98 27.83
N ALA A 458 14.11 -0.67 26.54
CA ALA A 458 13.94 -1.69 25.50
C ALA A 458 15.11 -2.69 25.48
N HIS A 459 16.34 -2.20 25.50
CA HIS A 459 17.53 -3.07 25.56
C HIS A 459 17.61 -3.87 26.87
N GLU A 460 17.19 -3.30 28.01
CA GLU A 460 17.15 -4.01 29.30
C GLU A 460 16.11 -5.13 29.28
N MET A 461 14.92 -4.85 28.76
CA MET A 461 13.83 -5.82 28.74
C MET A 461 14.04 -6.92 27.69
N ASP A 462 14.57 -6.56 26.53
CA ASP A 462 14.77 -7.51 25.42
C ASP A 462 16.05 -7.22 24.62
N PRO A 463 17.18 -7.76 25.03
CA PRO A 463 18.45 -7.62 24.31
C PRO A 463 18.55 -8.46 23.03
N THR A 464 17.49 -9.21 22.65
CA THR A 464 17.49 -10.10 21.48
C THR A 464 16.95 -9.43 20.22
N ARG A 465 16.47 -8.18 20.32
CA ARG A 465 15.96 -7.37 19.22
C ARG A 465 16.60 -6.00 19.20
N LEU A 466 16.59 -5.38 18.03
CA LEU A 466 17.15 -4.06 17.80
C LEU A 466 16.13 -2.97 18.07
N VAL A 467 16.60 -1.76 18.34
CA VAL A 467 15.78 -0.58 18.58
C VAL A 467 15.82 0.34 17.35
N HIS A 468 14.65 0.79 16.95
CA HIS A 468 14.42 1.69 15.83
C HIS A 468 13.76 2.98 16.29
N TYR A 469 14.17 4.11 15.72
CA TYR A 469 13.46 5.37 15.79
C TYR A 469 13.97 6.34 14.71
N GLU A 470 13.07 6.87 13.89
CA GLU A 470 13.41 7.79 12.81
C GLU A 470 13.84 9.16 13.32
N GLY A 471 13.17 9.71 14.37
CA GLY A 471 13.48 11.04 14.92
C GLY A 471 14.85 11.18 15.59
N ASP A 472 15.61 10.09 15.77
CA ASP A 472 17.01 10.10 16.22
C ASP A 472 17.96 10.37 15.05
N PHE A 473 17.89 11.57 14.47
CA PHE A 473 18.66 11.94 13.26
C PHE A 473 20.17 11.82 13.42
N ASP A 474 20.71 11.95 14.63
CA ASP A 474 22.12 11.79 14.93
C ASP A 474 22.49 10.34 15.31
N VAL A 475 21.51 9.46 15.36
CA VAL A 475 21.61 8.03 15.73
C VAL A 475 22.36 7.84 17.05
N GLU A 476 21.99 8.65 18.03
CA GLU A 476 22.61 8.63 19.37
C GLU A 476 22.27 7.34 20.12
N SER A 477 21.02 6.87 20.01
CA SER A 477 20.53 5.73 20.78
C SER A 477 19.92 4.61 19.93
N ALA A 478 19.28 4.88 18.79
CA ALA A 478 18.77 3.86 17.90
C ALA A 478 19.88 2.98 17.31
N ASP A 479 19.57 1.68 17.08
CA ASP A 479 20.55 0.72 16.55
C ASP A 479 20.75 0.87 15.04
N VAL A 480 19.77 1.40 14.33
CA VAL A 480 19.80 1.61 12.89
C VAL A 480 19.54 3.07 12.56
N TYR A 481 20.08 3.51 11.44
CA TYR A 481 19.76 4.82 10.87
C TYR A 481 18.49 4.69 10.03
N SER A 482 17.46 5.38 10.43
CA SER A 482 16.17 5.38 9.71
C SER A 482 15.88 6.76 9.14
N THR A 483 15.24 6.79 7.98
CA THR A 483 14.80 8.04 7.35
C THR A 483 13.46 7.88 6.67
N MET A 484 12.77 9.01 6.49
CA MET A 484 11.54 9.11 5.70
C MET A 484 11.81 9.87 4.42
N TYR A 485 11.26 9.39 3.30
CA TYR A 485 11.19 10.07 2.00
C TYR A 485 12.50 10.71 1.52
N THR A 486 13.65 10.14 1.86
CA THR A 486 14.96 10.69 1.46
C THR A 486 15.10 10.67 -0.05
N TRP A 487 15.44 11.80 -0.64
CA TRP A 487 15.50 12.02 -2.07
C TRP A 487 16.70 11.34 -2.74
N ILE A 488 16.48 10.79 -3.93
CA ILE A 488 17.56 10.25 -4.77
C ILE A 488 18.35 11.41 -5.38
N GLU A 489 17.64 12.41 -5.94
CA GLU A 489 18.25 13.59 -6.54
C GLU A 489 17.42 14.85 -6.30
N ASN A 490 18.02 15.89 -5.85
CA ASN A 490 17.51 17.27 -5.87
C ASN A 490 18.62 18.24 -5.46
N PRO A 491 19.06 19.15 -6.35
CA PRO A 491 20.14 20.09 -6.02
C PRO A 491 19.79 21.10 -4.91
N LYS A 492 18.50 21.21 -4.55
CA LYS A 492 18.04 22.14 -3.50
C LYS A 492 17.87 21.48 -2.13
N LYS A 493 17.90 20.14 -2.07
CA LYS A 493 17.80 19.43 -0.79
C LYS A 493 19.18 19.28 -0.15
N PRO A 494 19.29 19.50 1.17
CA PRO A 494 20.59 19.45 1.85
C PRO A 494 21.11 18.03 2.06
N TYR A 495 20.25 17.02 1.98
CA TYR A 495 20.56 15.64 2.27
C TYR A 495 19.87 14.68 1.29
N LEU A 496 20.61 13.73 0.74
CA LEU A 496 20.17 12.80 -0.31
C LEU A 496 20.61 11.37 0.03
N MET A 497 20.07 10.39 -0.69
CA MET A 497 20.46 8.97 -0.58
C MET A 497 21.98 8.76 -0.68
N LYS A 498 22.66 9.49 -1.56
CA LYS A 498 24.13 9.42 -1.67
C LYS A 498 24.85 9.82 -0.37
N ASP A 499 24.29 10.76 0.41
CA ASP A 499 24.87 11.18 1.69
C ASP A 499 24.77 10.06 2.73
N ILE A 500 23.66 9.31 2.73
CA ILE A 500 23.50 8.12 3.57
C ILE A 500 24.53 7.06 3.19
N ILE A 501 24.64 6.76 1.89
CA ILE A 501 25.57 5.75 1.36
C ILE A 501 27.02 6.10 1.77
N GLU A 502 27.43 7.36 1.67
CA GLU A 502 28.79 7.81 1.95
C GLU A 502 29.09 7.99 3.44
N LYS A 503 28.12 8.45 4.25
CA LYS A 503 28.37 8.97 5.59
C LYS A 503 27.89 8.08 6.72
N SER A 504 26.78 7.34 6.54
CA SER A 504 26.23 6.48 7.60
C SER A 504 27.21 5.37 7.99
N LYS A 505 27.33 5.12 9.29
CA LYS A 505 28.11 4.02 9.88
C LYS A 505 27.24 2.95 10.51
N LYS A 506 25.91 3.09 10.42
CA LYS A 506 24.91 2.14 10.87
C LYS A 506 24.12 1.61 9.67
N PRO A 507 23.46 0.46 9.80
CA PRO A 507 22.50 -0.02 8.80
C PRO A 507 21.46 1.05 8.54
N HIS A 508 21.01 1.16 7.29
CA HIS A 508 19.97 2.11 6.93
C HIS A 508 18.70 1.39 6.48
N ILE A 509 17.56 1.88 6.97
CA ILE A 509 16.22 1.53 6.48
C ILE A 509 15.43 2.79 6.19
N HIS A 510 14.59 2.75 5.13
CA HIS A 510 13.51 3.72 4.99
C HIS A 510 12.31 3.24 5.78
N CYS A 511 11.99 3.86 6.91
CA CYS A 511 10.74 3.51 7.60
C CYS A 511 9.52 3.97 6.81
N GLU A 512 9.68 5.00 5.95
CA GLU A 512 8.69 5.44 4.99
C GLU A 512 9.36 5.91 3.69
N TYR A 513 8.83 5.48 2.54
CA TYR A 513 9.26 5.95 1.23
C TYR A 513 8.19 5.68 0.16
N CYS A 514 8.32 6.30 -1.00
CA CYS A 514 7.42 6.09 -2.14
C CYS A 514 5.94 6.21 -1.75
N HIS A 515 5.56 7.40 -1.24
CA HIS A 515 4.20 7.74 -0.83
C HIS A 515 3.20 7.42 -1.94
N ALA A 516 2.22 6.54 -1.66
CA ALA A 516 1.38 5.89 -2.68
C ALA A 516 0.05 6.61 -2.95
N MET A 517 0.00 7.90 -2.68
CA MET A 517 -1.21 8.71 -2.80
C MET A 517 -1.71 8.82 -4.24
N GLY A 518 -2.93 8.34 -4.50
CA GLY A 518 -3.60 8.40 -5.79
C GLY A 518 -2.88 7.61 -6.89
N ASN A 519 -2.69 8.23 -8.07
CA ASN A 519 -1.94 7.64 -9.18
C ASN A 519 -0.42 7.70 -8.89
N GLY A 520 0.07 6.66 -8.25
CA GLY A 520 1.44 6.49 -7.78
C GLY A 520 1.62 5.13 -7.10
N PRO A 521 2.80 4.88 -6.47
CA PRO A 521 3.99 5.72 -6.50
C PRO A 521 4.84 5.52 -7.77
N GLY A 522 5.55 6.56 -8.20
CA GLY A 522 6.65 6.45 -9.15
C GLY A 522 7.99 6.11 -8.47
N ASN A 523 9.07 5.98 -9.25
CA ASN A 523 10.45 5.81 -8.78
C ASN A 523 10.75 4.57 -7.92
N LEU A 524 9.81 3.62 -7.72
CA LEU A 524 10.03 2.40 -6.94
C LEU A 524 11.27 1.62 -7.41
N LYS A 525 11.43 1.47 -8.72
CA LYS A 525 12.59 0.80 -9.34
C LYS A 525 13.90 1.49 -8.99
N ASP A 526 13.92 2.82 -9.02
CA ASP A 526 15.13 3.61 -8.77
C ASP A 526 15.61 3.46 -7.31
N TYR A 527 14.69 3.47 -6.34
CA TYR A 527 15.02 3.18 -4.94
C TYR A 527 15.50 1.75 -4.76
N GLN A 528 14.82 0.78 -5.37
CA GLN A 528 15.17 -0.63 -5.21
C GLN A 528 16.54 -0.96 -5.85
N ASP A 529 16.91 -0.31 -6.94
CA ASP A 529 18.23 -0.45 -7.53
C ASP A 529 19.33 0.04 -6.57
N LEU A 530 19.13 1.15 -5.88
CA LEU A 530 20.04 1.62 -4.83
C LEU A 530 20.15 0.63 -3.67
N VAL A 531 19.02 0.10 -3.21
CA VAL A 531 18.97 -0.91 -2.13
C VAL A 531 19.79 -2.15 -2.49
N TYR A 532 19.67 -2.66 -3.72
CA TYR A 532 20.45 -3.83 -4.15
C TYR A 532 21.92 -3.51 -4.46
N ALA A 533 22.25 -2.26 -4.79
CA ALA A 533 23.62 -1.84 -5.08
C ALA A 533 24.48 -1.63 -3.80
N HIS A 534 23.86 -1.47 -2.64
CA HIS A 534 24.56 -1.12 -1.39
C HIS A 534 24.08 -1.99 -0.21
N ASP A 535 25.00 -2.74 0.40
CA ASP A 535 24.69 -3.68 1.49
C ASP A 535 24.04 -2.99 2.69
N LYS A 536 24.52 -1.80 3.08
CA LYS A 536 24.02 -1.02 4.22
C LYS A 536 22.57 -0.54 4.04
N LEU A 537 22.09 -0.40 2.79
CA LEU A 537 20.70 -0.06 2.52
C LEU A 537 19.88 -1.35 2.62
N GLN A 538 19.19 -1.54 3.73
CA GLN A 538 18.48 -2.78 4.00
C GLN A 538 16.97 -2.74 3.68
N GLY A 539 16.61 -1.90 2.70
CA GLY A 539 15.25 -1.79 2.18
C GLY A 539 14.42 -0.77 2.94
N GLY A 540 13.11 -0.95 2.92
CA GLY A 540 12.19 -0.01 3.56
C GLY A 540 10.73 -0.41 3.44
N PHE A 541 9.87 0.51 3.86
CA PHE A 541 8.44 0.33 3.99
C PHE A 541 7.72 1.42 3.18
N VAL A 542 6.97 1.01 2.15
CA VAL A 542 6.17 1.96 1.35
C VAL A 542 5.08 2.55 2.24
N TRP A 543 4.86 3.85 2.17
CA TRP A 543 3.74 4.53 2.78
C TRP A 543 2.62 4.63 1.76
N GLU A 544 1.49 3.95 1.95
CA GLU A 544 1.24 2.88 2.90
C GLU A 544 0.46 1.72 2.25
N TRP A 545 -0.05 0.80 3.07
CA TRP A 545 -0.74 -0.39 2.56
C TRP A 545 -2.16 -0.09 2.05
N PHE A 546 -2.91 0.78 2.74
CA PHE A 546 -4.37 0.80 2.62
C PHE A 546 -4.93 2.22 2.57
N ASP A 547 -5.78 2.54 1.58
CA ASP A 547 -6.56 3.79 1.55
C ASP A 547 -7.60 3.84 2.68
N HIS A 548 -7.57 4.84 3.54
CA HIS A 548 -8.49 5.01 4.67
C HIS A 548 -9.82 5.70 4.30
N GLY A 549 -10.32 5.47 3.10
CA GLY A 549 -11.62 5.99 2.66
C GLY A 549 -12.78 5.35 3.41
N ILE A 550 -13.76 6.16 3.81
CA ILE A 550 -14.96 5.70 4.51
C ILE A 550 -16.07 5.41 3.51
N GLU A 551 -16.55 4.17 3.50
CA GLU A 551 -17.61 3.71 2.61
C GLU A 551 -18.89 4.54 2.80
N SER A 552 -19.41 5.07 1.71
CA SER A 552 -20.58 5.93 1.68
C SER A 552 -21.41 5.67 0.42
N PHE A 553 -22.66 6.13 0.43
CA PHE A 553 -23.58 5.93 -0.68
C PHE A 553 -24.27 7.26 -1.03
N THR A 554 -24.41 7.52 -2.32
CA THR A 554 -25.24 8.64 -2.81
C THR A 554 -26.71 8.39 -2.50
N GLU A 555 -27.56 9.40 -2.70
CA GLU A 555 -29.02 9.23 -2.59
C GLU A 555 -29.58 8.20 -3.61
N SER A 556 -28.90 8.02 -4.73
CA SER A 556 -29.24 7.00 -5.74
C SER A 556 -28.74 5.58 -5.39
N GLY A 557 -27.97 5.44 -4.32
CA GLY A 557 -27.40 4.16 -3.87
C GLY A 557 -26.07 3.79 -4.54
N GLU A 558 -25.42 4.71 -5.22
CA GLU A 558 -24.08 4.53 -5.78
C GLU A 558 -23.03 4.59 -4.68
N LYS A 559 -22.13 3.60 -4.62
CA LYS A 559 -21.06 3.52 -3.63
C LYS A 559 -19.91 4.45 -4.01
N TYR A 560 -19.40 5.18 -3.02
CA TYR A 560 -18.16 5.97 -3.10
C TYR A 560 -17.46 5.99 -1.75
N TYR A 561 -16.28 6.60 -1.67
CA TYR A 561 -15.52 6.70 -0.43
C TYR A 561 -15.33 8.17 -0.07
N ARG A 562 -15.54 8.49 1.21
CA ARG A 562 -15.31 9.81 1.79
C ARG A 562 -13.93 9.87 2.42
N TYR A 563 -13.35 11.05 2.41
CA TYR A 563 -12.06 11.36 2.99
C TYR A 563 -12.10 12.65 3.83
N GLY A 564 -10.96 13.12 4.35
CA GLY A 564 -10.90 14.30 5.21
C GLY A 564 -11.48 15.56 4.56
N GLY A 565 -12.23 16.35 5.35
CA GLY A 565 -12.99 17.51 4.90
C GLY A 565 -14.43 17.19 4.49
N ASP A 566 -14.76 15.95 4.14
CA ASP A 566 -16.11 15.55 3.72
C ASP A 566 -17.15 15.55 4.86
N PHE A 567 -16.69 15.58 6.09
CA PHE A 567 -17.52 15.59 7.29
C PHE A 567 -17.66 16.98 7.90
N GLY A 568 -17.12 18.01 7.22
CA GLY A 568 -17.07 19.38 7.73
C GLY A 568 -16.04 19.55 8.83
N ASP A 569 -15.04 18.69 8.82
CA ASP A 569 -13.85 18.74 9.65
C ASP A 569 -12.90 19.85 9.16
N ASP A 570 -12.52 20.73 10.07
CA ASP A 570 -11.63 21.87 9.83
C ASP A 570 -10.88 22.20 11.16
N PRO A 571 -9.51 22.22 11.15
CA PRO A 571 -8.62 21.97 10.03
C PRO A 571 -8.62 20.51 9.60
N SER A 572 -8.23 20.24 8.33
CA SER A 572 -8.17 18.89 7.79
C SER A 572 -7.05 18.75 6.74
N ASN A 573 -6.30 17.65 6.76
CA ASN A 573 -5.32 17.29 5.74
C ASN A 573 -5.98 16.68 4.49
N LYS A 574 -7.31 16.68 4.42
CA LYS A 574 -8.11 16.24 3.26
C LYS A 574 -7.82 14.80 2.86
N ASP A 575 -7.27 14.64 1.66
CA ASP A 575 -7.06 13.37 0.98
C ASP A 575 -5.73 12.67 1.33
N PHE A 576 -4.97 13.18 2.30
CA PHE A 576 -3.77 12.48 2.77
C PHE A 576 -4.05 11.09 3.37
N CYS A 577 -5.27 10.82 3.81
CA CYS A 577 -5.70 9.48 4.23
C CYS A 577 -6.01 8.52 3.06
N ILE A 578 -5.77 8.93 1.81
CA ILE A 578 -5.98 8.13 0.60
C ILE A 578 -4.63 7.95 -0.10
N ASP A 579 -3.77 7.14 0.50
CA ASP A 579 -2.36 7.01 0.15
C ASP A 579 -1.88 5.55 0.17
N GLY A 580 -2.82 4.61 -0.01
CA GLY A 580 -2.58 3.17 0.03
C GLY A 580 -2.17 2.55 -1.31
N LEU A 581 -1.38 1.46 -1.22
CA LEU A 581 -1.12 0.55 -2.34
C LEU A 581 -2.35 -0.29 -2.72
N ILE A 582 -3.36 -0.36 -1.86
CA ILE A 582 -4.66 -0.95 -2.16
C ILE A 582 -5.78 0.05 -1.91
N MET A 583 -6.81 -0.04 -2.75
CA MET A 583 -8.03 0.76 -2.64
C MET A 583 -8.81 0.42 -1.36
N PRO A 584 -9.77 1.25 -0.92
CA PRO A 584 -10.54 0.97 0.29
C PRO A 584 -11.29 -0.37 0.27
N ASP A 585 -11.64 -0.90 -0.89
CA ASP A 585 -12.26 -2.23 -1.06
C ASP A 585 -11.27 -3.39 -1.15
N ARG A 586 -9.98 -3.13 -0.89
CA ARG A 586 -8.85 -4.05 -1.00
C ARG A 586 -8.50 -4.47 -2.45
N THR A 587 -8.99 -3.75 -3.44
CA THR A 587 -8.53 -3.93 -4.83
C THR A 587 -7.08 -3.42 -4.96
N PRO A 588 -6.15 -4.22 -5.51
CA PRO A 588 -4.78 -3.76 -5.77
C PRO A 588 -4.75 -2.55 -6.71
N SER A 589 -4.02 -1.51 -6.34
CA SER A 589 -3.75 -0.37 -7.22
C SER A 589 -2.70 -0.73 -8.28
N PRO A 590 -2.58 0.05 -9.37
CA PRO A 590 -1.46 -0.09 -10.31
C PRO A 590 -0.08 -0.03 -9.64
N GLY A 591 0.06 0.81 -8.60
CA GLY A 591 1.28 0.91 -7.80
C GLY A 591 1.66 -0.39 -7.07
N LEU A 592 0.69 -1.18 -6.62
CA LEU A 592 0.96 -2.47 -5.98
C LEU A 592 1.49 -3.50 -7.00
N TYR A 593 0.98 -3.51 -8.23
CA TYR A 593 1.52 -4.37 -9.30
C TYR A 593 2.96 -3.98 -9.65
N GLU A 594 3.24 -2.68 -9.72
CA GLU A 594 4.60 -2.17 -9.93
C GLU A 594 5.53 -2.60 -8.79
N TYR A 595 5.10 -2.44 -7.53
CA TYR A 595 5.86 -2.86 -6.36
C TYR A 595 6.14 -4.37 -6.38
N LYS A 596 5.13 -5.22 -6.67
CA LYS A 596 5.29 -6.67 -6.83
C LYS A 596 6.44 -7.01 -7.77
N LYS A 597 6.49 -6.33 -8.92
CA LYS A 597 7.49 -6.58 -9.95
C LYS A 597 8.88 -6.13 -9.51
N VAL A 598 8.98 -4.97 -8.93
CA VAL A 598 10.25 -4.37 -8.51
C VAL A 598 10.93 -5.18 -7.40
N ILE A 599 10.15 -5.81 -6.52
CA ILE A 599 10.64 -6.64 -5.40
C ILE A 599 10.54 -8.15 -5.65
N GLU A 600 10.34 -8.58 -6.90
CA GLU A 600 10.18 -10.00 -7.23
C GLU A 600 11.38 -10.88 -6.80
N PRO A 601 11.14 -12.18 -6.52
CA PRO A 601 12.18 -13.06 -5.97
C PRO A 601 13.22 -13.53 -6.97
N ILE A 602 13.01 -13.30 -8.28
CA ILE A 602 13.90 -13.76 -9.35
C ILE A 602 14.19 -12.62 -10.32
N THR A 603 15.44 -12.20 -10.40
CA THR A 603 15.87 -11.32 -11.51
C THR A 603 16.33 -12.18 -12.68
N THR A 604 15.73 -11.97 -13.84
CA THR A 604 16.08 -12.69 -15.07
C THR A 604 16.83 -11.77 -16.04
N THR A 605 17.97 -12.22 -16.55
CA THR A 605 18.77 -11.46 -17.54
C THR A 605 19.00 -12.32 -18.78
N ALA A 606 18.81 -11.75 -19.97
CA ALA A 606 19.13 -12.43 -21.21
C ALA A 606 20.66 -12.47 -21.43
N ILE A 607 21.21 -13.66 -21.65
CA ILE A 607 22.62 -13.89 -22.00
C ILE A 607 22.76 -14.09 -23.50
N ASP A 608 22.00 -15.02 -24.07
CA ASP A 608 21.89 -15.25 -25.53
C ASP A 608 20.45 -15.66 -25.83
N ILE A 609 19.59 -14.67 -26.02
CA ILE A 609 18.16 -14.91 -26.21
C ILE A 609 17.85 -15.66 -27.52
N GLN A 610 18.73 -15.61 -28.51
CA GLN A 610 18.57 -16.39 -29.76
C GLN A 610 18.69 -17.90 -29.50
N LYS A 611 19.51 -18.28 -28.51
CA LYS A 611 19.70 -19.67 -28.08
C LYS A 611 18.87 -20.02 -26.85
N GLY A 612 18.07 -19.10 -26.37
CA GLY A 612 17.27 -19.31 -25.16
C GLY A 612 18.09 -19.29 -23.85
N ILE A 613 19.32 -18.75 -23.85
CA ILE A 613 20.15 -18.72 -22.65
C ILE A 613 19.83 -17.48 -21.83
N ILE A 614 19.39 -17.70 -20.60
CA ILE A 614 19.09 -16.68 -19.60
C ILE A 614 19.81 -16.97 -18.30
N ASN A 615 20.13 -15.93 -17.52
CA ASN A 615 20.62 -16.04 -16.16
C ASN A 615 19.49 -15.76 -15.17
N LEU A 616 19.37 -16.61 -14.16
CA LEU A 616 18.47 -16.46 -13.03
C LEU A 616 19.26 -16.06 -11.80
N LEU A 617 18.99 -14.91 -11.21
CA LEU A 617 19.56 -14.47 -9.94
C LEU A 617 18.47 -14.54 -8.86
N SER A 618 18.72 -15.34 -7.80
CA SER A 618 17.85 -15.39 -6.64
C SER A 618 17.93 -14.09 -5.83
N ARG A 619 16.78 -13.49 -5.54
CA ARG A 619 16.59 -12.36 -4.64
C ARG A 619 16.04 -12.78 -3.28
N TYR A 620 15.94 -14.08 -3.03
CA TYR A 620 15.69 -14.60 -1.70
C TYR A 620 16.96 -14.52 -0.84
N ASP A 621 16.74 -14.41 0.45
CA ASP A 621 17.78 -14.37 1.48
C ASP A 621 18.04 -15.77 2.06
N PHE A 622 17.04 -16.67 2.01
CA PHE A 622 17.12 -18.02 2.60
C PHE A 622 16.58 -19.12 1.68
N ALA A 623 15.50 -18.84 0.94
CA ALA A 623 14.82 -19.86 0.16
C ALA A 623 15.54 -20.18 -1.15
N ASN A 624 15.45 -21.45 -1.57
CA ASN A 624 15.95 -21.94 -2.85
C ASN A 624 14.92 -21.69 -3.97
N LEU A 625 15.38 -21.46 -5.20
CA LEU A 625 14.49 -21.25 -6.35
C LEU A 625 13.86 -22.54 -6.89
N ASP A 626 14.22 -23.72 -6.42
CA ASP A 626 13.62 -25.00 -6.83
C ASP A 626 12.14 -25.14 -6.47
N ARG A 627 11.63 -24.21 -5.65
CA ARG A 627 10.21 -24.07 -5.33
C ARG A 627 9.35 -23.55 -6.50
N PHE A 628 9.99 -23.15 -7.62
CA PHE A 628 9.29 -22.61 -8.79
C PHE A 628 9.28 -23.57 -9.97
N ASN A 629 8.21 -23.48 -10.74
CA ASN A 629 8.13 -23.89 -12.12
C ASN A 629 8.30 -22.66 -13.02
N LEU A 630 9.01 -22.83 -14.13
CA LEU A 630 9.14 -21.84 -15.17
C LEU A 630 8.25 -22.23 -16.36
N VAL A 631 7.36 -21.33 -16.75
CA VAL A 631 6.56 -21.43 -17.97
C VAL A 631 7.06 -20.36 -18.93
N TYR A 632 7.42 -20.76 -20.19
CA TYR A 632 7.74 -19.76 -21.21
C TYR A 632 6.79 -19.87 -22.39
N LYS A 633 6.55 -18.74 -23.06
CA LYS A 633 5.76 -18.63 -24.28
C LYS A 633 6.54 -17.78 -25.28
N VAL A 634 6.81 -18.33 -26.45
CA VAL A 634 7.29 -17.57 -27.61
C VAL A 634 6.09 -17.01 -28.34
N MET A 635 6.00 -15.69 -28.39
CA MET A 635 4.85 -14.96 -28.89
C MET A 635 5.16 -14.34 -30.27
N GLU A 636 4.17 -14.34 -31.14
CA GLU A 636 4.07 -13.48 -32.31
C GLU A 636 2.81 -12.61 -32.07
N ASP A 637 3.01 -11.35 -31.71
CA ASP A 637 1.94 -10.47 -31.25
C ASP A 637 1.08 -11.16 -30.16
N ASP A 638 -0.14 -11.62 -30.50
CA ASP A 638 -1.08 -12.33 -29.64
C ASP A 638 -1.03 -13.87 -29.78
N VAL A 639 -0.23 -14.38 -30.69
CA VAL A 639 -0.20 -15.81 -31.05
C VAL A 639 0.94 -16.51 -30.32
N ILE A 640 0.62 -17.52 -29.52
CA ILE A 640 1.62 -18.41 -28.93
C ILE A 640 2.16 -19.33 -30.04
N LEU A 641 3.43 -19.17 -30.41
CA LEU A 641 4.09 -20.02 -31.39
C LEU A 641 4.70 -21.28 -30.76
N GLN A 642 5.30 -21.13 -29.59
CA GLN A 642 5.87 -22.22 -28.81
C GLN A 642 5.61 -21.96 -27.34
N THR A 643 5.48 -23.02 -26.57
CA THR A 643 5.37 -22.95 -25.11
C THR A 643 6.14 -24.11 -24.49
N GLY A 644 6.66 -23.89 -23.33
CA GLY A 644 7.31 -24.95 -22.56
C GLY A 644 7.16 -24.73 -21.06
N PHE A 645 7.36 -25.83 -20.35
CA PHE A 645 7.28 -25.91 -18.91
C PHE A 645 8.52 -26.64 -18.39
N MET A 646 9.16 -26.12 -17.37
CA MET A 646 10.29 -26.78 -16.71
C MET A 646 10.36 -26.42 -15.24
N ALA A 647 10.83 -27.33 -14.41
CA ALA A 647 11.17 -27.00 -13.04
C ALA A 647 12.38 -26.07 -13.02
N VAL A 648 12.36 -25.01 -12.21
CA VAL A 648 13.54 -24.20 -11.96
C VAL A 648 14.57 -25.08 -11.22
N PRO A 649 15.83 -25.13 -11.68
CA PRO A 649 16.84 -25.95 -10.99
C PRO A 649 17.13 -25.35 -9.60
N SER A 650 17.74 -26.18 -8.72
CA SER A 650 18.22 -25.67 -7.44
C SER A 650 19.22 -24.52 -7.65
N ILE A 651 18.87 -23.37 -7.10
CA ILE A 651 19.67 -22.14 -7.04
C ILE A 651 19.50 -21.59 -5.64
N GLU A 652 20.59 -21.60 -4.90
CA GLU A 652 20.61 -21.14 -3.51
C GLU A 652 20.26 -19.64 -3.43
N ALA A 653 19.83 -19.21 -2.27
CA ALA A 653 19.59 -17.81 -1.98
C ALA A 653 20.79 -16.94 -2.39
N ARG A 654 20.53 -15.79 -3.05
CA ARG A 654 21.54 -14.84 -3.55
C ARG A 654 22.49 -15.38 -4.62
N ALA A 655 22.37 -16.64 -4.99
CA ALA A 655 23.15 -17.24 -6.09
C ALA A 655 22.50 -16.99 -7.45
N ASN A 656 23.26 -17.21 -8.52
CA ASN A 656 22.73 -17.13 -9.88
C ASN A 656 23.15 -18.35 -10.69
N LYS A 657 22.42 -18.60 -11.79
CA LYS A 657 22.69 -19.71 -12.68
C LYS A 657 22.16 -19.46 -14.08
N ASP A 658 22.96 -19.83 -15.08
CA ASP A 658 22.50 -19.84 -16.47
C ASP A 658 21.67 -21.09 -16.72
N ILE A 659 20.50 -20.87 -17.39
CA ILE A 659 19.65 -21.98 -17.89
C ILE A 659 19.32 -21.75 -19.35
N THR A 660 18.85 -22.81 -20.01
CA THR A 660 18.46 -22.76 -21.42
C THR A 660 16.98 -23.07 -21.57
N LEU A 661 16.24 -22.17 -22.16
CA LEU A 661 14.87 -22.37 -22.60
C LEU A 661 14.88 -23.15 -23.94
N PRO A 662 14.22 -24.31 -24.03
CA PRO A 662 14.35 -25.19 -25.18
C PRO A 662 13.38 -24.80 -26.34
N TYR A 663 13.34 -23.54 -26.74
CA TYR A 663 12.63 -23.15 -27.94
C TYR A 663 13.54 -23.15 -29.17
N ASP A 664 12.95 -23.22 -30.36
CA ASP A 664 13.65 -23.17 -31.65
C ASP A 664 13.11 -22.04 -32.52
N LEU A 665 13.90 -20.97 -32.66
CA LEU A 665 13.52 -19.83 -33.50
C LEU A 665 13.64 -20.13 -35.02
N SER A 666 14.40 -21.16 -35.42
CA SER A 666 14.65 -21.48 -36.85
C SER A 666 13.39 -21.98 -37.59
N VAL A 667 12.42 -22.48 -36.85
CA VAL A 667 11.15 -23.00 -37.42
C VAL A 667 10.08 -21.89 -37.58
N ILE A 668 10.35 -20.69 -37.08
CA ILE A 668 9.41 -19.57 -37.10
C ILE A 668 9.47 -18.87 -38.46
N LYS A 669 8.29 -18.79 -39.10
CA LYS A 669 8.12 -17.99 -40.31
C LYS A 669 7.80 -16.55 -39.92
N VAL A 670 8.81 -15.70 -39.95
CA VAL A 670 8.67 -14.29 -39.60
C VAL A 670 7.69 -13.58 -40.55
N LYS A 671 6.62 -13.02 -39.98
CA LYS A 671 5.61 -12.24 -40.69
C LYS A 671 6.00 -10.78 -40.81
N PRO A 672 5.62 -10.08 -41.90
CA PRO A 672 5.85 -8.66 -42.01
C PRO A 672 5.12 -7.87 -40.93
N GLY A 673 5.85 -6.97 -40.25
CA GLY A 673 5.32 -6.05 -39.24
C GLY A 673 4.91 -6.68 -37.92
N ALA A 674 5.11 -8.00 -37.73
CA ALA A 674 4.83 -8.66 -36.47
C ALA A 674 6.00 -8.51 -35.48
N HIS A 675 5.69 -8.53 -34.20
CA HIS A 675 6.62 -8.44 -33.09
C HIS A 675 6.75 -9.78 -32.37
N TYR A 676 7.96 -10.11 -31.94
CA TYR A 676 8.26 -11.41 -31.35
C TYR A 676 8.88 -11.24 -29.97
N TYR A 677 8.30 -11.94 -29.00
CA TYR A 677 8.77 -11.93 -27.60
C TYR A 677 8.82 -13.34 -27.02
N VAL A 678 9.67 -13.53 -26.01
CA VAL A 678 9.53 -14.65 -25.09
C VAL A 678 9.07 -14.11 -23.74
N ASN A 679 7.90 -14.55 -23.30
CA ASN A 679 7.33 -14.27 -21.99
C ASN A 679 7.66 -15.42 -21.06
N ILE A 680 8.10 -15.10 -19.85
CA ILE A 680 8.50 -16.06 -18.82
C ILE A 680 7.69 -15.78 -17.57
N SER A 681 7.13 -16.84 -16.98
CA SER A 681 6.36 -16.81 -15.73
C SER A 681 6.98 -17.80 -14.76
N TYR A 682 7.24 -17.34 -13.53
CA TYR A 682 7.72 -18.18 -12.43
C TYR A 682 6.58 -18.42 -11.46
N GLN A 683 6.15 -19.67 -11.39
CA GLN A 683 4.94 -20.09 -10.68
C GLN A 683 5.31 -21.01 -9.52
N LEU A 684 4.61 -20.87 -8.39
CA LEU A 684 4.77 -21.78 -7.27
C LEU A 684 4.55 -23.22 -7.70
N ARG A 685 5.45 -24.11 -7.27
CA ARG A 685 5.42 -25.53 -7.60
C ARG A 685 4.41 -26.30 -6.76
N GLU A 686 4.24 -25.90 -5.51
CA GLU A 686 3.38 -26.52 -4.52
C GLU A 686 2.47 -25.48 -3.87
N ASP A 687 1.40 -25.94 -3.24
CA ASP A 687 0.55 -25.07 -2.44
C ASP A 687 1.33 -24.51 -1.24
N THR A 688 1.07 -23.26 -0.91
CA THR A 688 1.58 -22.58 0.29
C THR A 688 0.40 -22.11 1.15
N SER A 689 0.66 -21.60 2.35
CA SER A 689 -0.38 -21.01 3.21
C SER A 689 -1.09 -19.81 2.59
N TYR A 690 -0.47 -19.13 1.62
CA TYR A 690 -0.97 -17.88 1.02
C TYR A 690 -1.35 -18.00 -0.47
N ALA A 691 -0.98 -19.07 -1.16
CA ALA A 691 -1.29 -19.23 -2.58
C ALA A 691 -1.24 -20.71 -3.00
N SER A 692 -2.07 -21.06 -3.99
CA SER A 692 -2.05 -22.37 -4.61
C SER A 692 -0.91 -22.54 -5.61
N SER A 693 -0.52 -23.79 -5.87
CA SER A 693 0.39 -24.15 -6.96
C SER A 693 -0.07 -23.49 -8.28
N GLY A 694 0.89 -22.99 -9.04
CA GLY A 694 0.65 -22.21 -10.25
C GLY A 694 0.51 -20.70 -10.05
N HIS A 695 0.49 -20.21 -8.80
CA HIS A 695 0.49 -18.77 -8.55
C HIS A 695 1.80 -18.13 -9.00
N GLU A 696 1.72 -17.04 -9.78
CA GLU A 696 2.86 -16.32 -10.35
C GLU A 696 3.42 -15.31 -9.35
N LEU A 697 4.72 -15.44 -9.04
CA LEU A 697 5.43 -14.49 -8.15
C LEU A 697 6.46 -13.64 -8.89
N ALA A 698 6.93 -14.06 -10.06
CA ALA A 698 7.89 -13.30 -10.86
C ALA A 698 7.65 -13.52 -12.36
N THR A 699 8.06 -12.55 -13.16
CA THR A 699 7.91 -12.57 -14.63
C THR A 699 9.14 -11.99 -15.31
N ALA A 700 9.35 -12.34 -16.59
CA ALA A 700 10.29 -11.65 -17.46
C ALA A 700 9.77 -11.66 -18.90
N GLN A 701 10.18 -10.66 -19.68
CA GLN A 701 9.91 -10.61 -21.09
C GLN A 701 11.16 -10.14 -21.83
N PHE A 702 11.46 -10.79 -22.98
CA PHE A 702 12.55 -10.36 -23.85
C PHE A 702 12.08 -10.33 -25.29
N GLU A 703 12.42 -9.25 -25.98
CA GLU A 703 12.20 -9.16 -27.42
C GLU A 703 13.14 -10.14 -28.15
N LEU A 704 12.61 -10.87 -29.11
CA LEU A 704 13.36 -11.80 -29.93
C LEU A 704 13.87 -11.09 -31.19
N PRO A 705 15.09 -11.36 -31.65
CA PRO A 705 15.66 -10.70 -32.83
C PRO A 705 15.11 -11.27 -34.13
N LEU A 706 13.79 -11.30 -34.24
CA LEU A 706 13.02 -11.72 -35.38
C LEU A 706 12.27 -10.50 -35.91
N TYR A 707 12.63 -10.06 -37.11
CA TYR A 707 12.03 -8.89 -37.71
C TYR A 707 11.89 -9.05 -39.23
N LYS A 708 10.78 -8.56 -39.73
CA LYS A 708 10.56 -8.36 -41.18
C LYS A 708 9.74 -7.09 -41.35
N GLU A 709 10.23 -6.23 -42.27
CA GLU A 709 9.53 -4.98 -42.59
C GLU A 709 8.07 -5.20 -42.92
N GLY A 710 7.24 -4.21 -42.56
CA GLY A 710 5.80 -4.20 -42.87
C GLY A 710 5.52 -4.25 -44.36
N ILE A 711 4.29 -4.52 -44.70
CA ILE A 711 3.84 -4.63 -46.08
C ILE A 711 3.77 -3.24 -46.70
N MET A 712 4.56 -2.98 -47.77
CA MET A 712 4.49 -1.71 -48.50
C MET A 712 3.21 -1.64 -49.33
N VAL A 713 2.37 -0.66 -49.05
CA VAL A 713 1.09 -0.44 -49.72
C VAL A 713 1.16 0.94 -50.43
N ARG A 714 0.79 0.93 -51.72
CA ARG A 714 0.63 2.18 -52.47
C ARG A 714 -0.82 2.64 -52.37
N PRO A 715 -1.09 3.90 -52.01
CA PRO A 715 -2.46 4.39 -51.97
C PRO A 715 -3.00 4.57 -53.39
N GLU A 716 -3.96 3.71 -53.74
CA GLU A 716 -4.65 3.78 -55.01
C GLU A 716 -6.01 4.46 -54.88
N GLY A 717 -6.48 5.14 -55.91
CA GLY A 717 -7.79 5.79 -55.97
C GLY A 717 -7.71 7.28 -56.25
N ILE A 718 -8.80 7.97 -56.04
CA ILE A 718 -8.98 9.41 -56.31
C ILE A 718 -9.56 10.09 -55.11
N LEU A 719 -9.02 11.24 -54.74
CA LEU A 719 -9.63 12.19 -53.80
C LEU A 719 -10.38 13.27 -54.54
N ASN A 720 -11.61 13.53 -54.13
CA ASN A 720 -12.33 14.74 -54.47
C ASN A 720 -12.14 15.75 -53.33
N VAL A 721 -11.52 16.89 -53.70
CA VAL A 721 -11.23 17.97 -52.73
C VAL A 721 -12.01 19.22 -53.18
N GLU A 722 -12.87 19.69 -52.32
CA GLU A 722 -13.74 20.86 -52.56
C GLU A 722 -13.63 21.86 -51.41
N LYS A 723 -13.40 23.09 -51.70
CA LYS A 723 -13.44 24.18 -50.74
C LYS A 723 -14.81 24.85 -50.72
N GLU A 724 -15.45 24.86 -49.57
CA GLU A 724 -16.66 25.62 -49.32
C GLU A 724 -16.45 26.57 -48.14
N HIS A 725 -16.44 27.85 -48.38
CA HIS A 725 -16.16 28.93 -47.41
C HIS A 725 -14.86 28.67 -46.65
N THR A 726 -14.97 28.27 -45.41
CA THR A 726 -13.88 27.99 -44.46
C THR A 726 -13.64 26.48 -44.23
N THR A 727 -14.27 25.63 -45.00
CA THR A 727 -14.14 24.21 -44.92
C THR A 727 -13.55 23.61 -46.18
N LEU A 728 -12.58 22.73 -46.02
CA LEU A 728 -12.05 21.89 -47.09
C LEU A 728 -12.62 20.49 -46.94
N HIS A 729 -13.52 20.12 -47.85
CA HIS A 729 -14.15 18.82 -47.90
C HIS A 729 -13.28 17.85 -48.69
N VAL A 730 -12.98 16.71 -48.13
CA VAL A 730 -12.18 15.64 -48.74
C VAL A 730 -12.98 14.37 -48.80
N LYS A 731 -13.17 13.79 -49.97
CA LYS A 731 -13.94 12.58 -50.15
C LYS A 731 -13.19 11.56 -50.98
N GLY A 732 -12.98 10.37 -50.41
CA GLY A 732 -12.51 9.17 -51.09
C GLY A 732 -13.68 8.25 -51.47
N ALA A 733 -13.35 6.99 -51.80
CA ALA A 733 -14.38 6.00 -52.24
C ALA A 733 -15.39 5.66 -51.13
N ASN A 734 -14.92 5.46 -49.91
CA ASN A 734 -15.73 4.96 -48.79
C ASN A 734 -15.49 5.76 -47.50
N PHE A 735 -14.84 6.91 -47.59
CA PHE A 735 -14.64 7.83 -46.49
C PHE A 735 -14.81 9.28 -46.93
N SER A 736 -15.05 10.14 -45.93
CA SER A 736 -14.93 11.59 -46.06
C SER A 736 -14.37 12.19 -44.79
N LEU A 737 -13.74 13.37 -44.92
CA LEU A 737 -13.29 14.16 -43.77
C LEU A 737 -13.30 15.63 -44.16
N ASP A 738 -13.20 16.49 -43.15
CA ASP A 738 -13.19 17.91 -43.29
C ASP A 738 -11.96 18.54 -42.65
N PHE A 739 -11.41 19.65 -43.26
CA PHE A 739 -10.48 20.53 -42.55
C PHE A 739 -11.15 21.91 -42.39
N ASN A 740 -11.07 22.42 -41.18
CA ASN A 740 -11.45 23.81 -40.89
C ASN A 740 -10.30 24.73 -41.26
N LEU A 741 -10.46 25.57 -42.30
CA LEU A 741 -9.41 26.47 -42.78
C LEU A 741 -9.25 27.77 -41.94
N VAL A 742 -9.97 27.91 -40.84
CA VAL A 742 -9.76 28.99 -39.86
C VAL A 742 -8.73 28.59 -38.81
N ASN A 743 -8.83 27.38 -38.32
CA ASN A 743 -7.99 26.84 -37.23
C ASN A 743 -7.13 25.63 -37.61
N GLY A 744 -7.20 25.21 -38.90
CA GLY A 744 -6.39 24.07 -39.39
C GLY A 744 -6.79 22.68 -38.90
N ASN A 745 -7.91 22.56 -38.20
CA ASN A 745 -8.30 21.28 -37.59
C ASN A 745 -8.86 20.29 -38.60
N LEU A 746 -8.39 19.06 -38.52
CA LEU A 746 -9.06 17.89 -39.07
C LEU A 746 -10.34 17.62 -38.29
N MET A 747 -11.44 17.34 -38.98
CA MET A 747 -12.76 17.12 -38.41
C MET A 747 -13.54 16.05 -39.18
N ASN A 748 -14.59 15.52 -38.54
CA ASN A 748 -15.66 14.76 -39.20
C ASN A 748 -15.15 13.57 -40.07
N ILE A 749 -14.22 12.77 -39.54
CA ILE A 749 -13.88 11.53 -40.25
C ILE A 749 -15.10 10.61 -40.26
N VAL A 750 -15.59 10.30 -41.44
CA VAL A 750 -16.73 9.41 -41.69
C VAL A 750 -16.24 8.23 -42.52
N ARG A 751 -16.57 7.00 -42.12
CA ARG A 751 -16.33 5.78 -42.88
C ARG A 751 -17.67 5.08 -43.13
N ASP A 752 -17.97 4.78 -44.41
CA ASP A 752 -19.19 4.12 -44.85
C ASP A 752 -20.47 4.76 -44.28
N GLY A 753 -20.49 6.09 -44.19
CA GLY A 753 -21.61 6.88 -43.67
C GLY A 753 -21.72 6.98 -42.15
N MET A 754 -20.75 6.45 -41.39
CA MET A 754 -20.70 6.53 -39.95
C MET A 754 -19.53 7.43 -39.49
N GLN A 755 -19.82 8.39 -38.63
CA GLN A 755 -18.78 9.24 -38.05
C GLN A 755 -17.95 8.43 -37.05
N VAL A 756 -16.62 8.42 -37.19
CA VAL A 756 -15.69 7.75 -36.28
C VAL A 756 -14.91 8.77 -35.43
N LEU A 757 -14.68 9.96 -35.97
CA LEU A 757 -14.02 11.07 -35.28
C LEU A 757 -14.75 12.36 -35.58
N SER A 758 -15.05 13.13 -34.54
CA SER A 758 -15.73 14.45 -34.65
C SER A 758 -14.73 15.61 -34.57
N LYS A 759 -13.69 15.49 -33.77
CA LYS A 759 -12.64 16.49 -33.60
C LYS A 759 -11.27 15.82 -33.73
N GLY A 760 -10.44 16.34 -34.62
CA GLY A 760 -9.13 15.80 -34.91
C GLY A 760 -8.05 16.22 -33.92
N PRO A 761 -6.79 15.78 -34.17
CA PRO A 761 -5.70 15.98 -33.26
C PRO A 761 -5.35 17.47 -33.07
N ARG A 762 -5.25 17.88 -31.82
CA ARG A 762 -4.73 19.18 -31.38
C ARG A 762 -3.71 18.99 -30.29
N LEU A 763 -2.62 19.75 -30.35
CA LEU A 763 -1.58 19.71 -29.32
C LEU A 763 -2.21 20.05 -27.95
N THR A 764 -1.86 19.25 -26.94
CA THR A 764 -2.14 19.51 -25.54
C THR A 764 -0.87 19.32 -24.70
N LEU A 765 -0.68 20.23 -23.74
CA LEU A 765 0.43 20.25 -22.78
C LEU A 765 -0.08 19.95 -21.36
N TRP A 766 -1.37 19.72 -21.23
CA TRP A 766 -2.08 19.55 -19.97
C TRP A 766 -2.62 18.12 -19.81
N ARG A 767 -2.63 17.64 -18.57
CA ARG A 767 -3.39 16.48 -18.09
C ARG A 767 -4.07 16.87 -16.80
N ALA A 768 -5.08 16.11 -16.38
CA ALA A 768 -5.63 16.23 -15.04
C ALA A 768 -4.49 16.05 -14.00
N PRO A 769 -4.43 16.90 -12.97
CA PRO A 769 -3.42 16.74 -11.92
C PRO A 769 -3.54 15.40 -11.22
N ILE A 770 -2.40 14.85 -10.80
CA ILE A 770 -2.35 13.70 -9.89
C ILE A 770 -2.01 14.18 -8.49
N SER A 771 -2.25 13.35 -7.48
CA SER A 771 -1.93 13.68 -6.08
C SER A 771 -0.46 14.09 -5.89
N ASN A 772 0.46 13.50 -6.65
CA ASN A 772 1.88 13.85 -6.63
C ASN A 772 2.21 15.22 -7.27
N ASP A 773 1.25 15.89 -7.91
CA ASP A 773 1.44 17.25 -8.46
C ASP A 773 1.12 18.36 -7.43
N MET A 774 0.68 18.04 -6.21
CA MET A 774 0.15 18.98 -5.23
C MET A 774 1.08 20.15 -4.89
N GLU A 775 2.39 19.94 -4.78
CA GLU A 775 3.35 21.03 -4.50
C GLU A 775 3.54 21.98 -5.69
N ILE A 776 3.25 21.53 -6.90
CA ILE A 776 3.49 22.29 -8.12
C ILE A 776 2.21 22.76 -8.82
N ILE A 777 1.05 22.18 -8.49
CA ILE A 777 -0.21 22.43 -9.18
C ILE A 777 -0.61 23.91 -9.19
N ASP A 778 -0.41 24.60 -8.09
CA ASP A 778 -0.67 26.05 -8.00
C ASP A 778 0.22 26.83 -8.98
N LYS A 779 1.50 26.43 -9.12
CA LYS A 779 2.40 27.06 -10.08
C LYS A 779 1.99 26.73 -11.51
N LEU A 780 1.60 25.49 -11.81
CA LEU A 780 1.12 25.07 -13.12
C LEU A 780 -0.16 25.81 -13.53
N LYS A 781 -1.11 25.97 -12.59
CA LYS A 781 -2.41 26.63 -12.85
C LYS A 781 -2.39 28.16 -12.73
N LYS A 782 -1.66 28.73 -11.77
CA LYS A 782 -1.72 30.16 -11.43
C LYS A 782 -0.57 31.00 -11.99
N VAL A 783 0.55 30.38 -12.36
CA VAL A 783 1.72 31.05 -12.93
C VAL A 783 1.86 30.73 -14.42
N TYR A 784 1.79 29.46 -14.77
CA TYR A 784 1.94 29.00 -16.16
C TYR A 784 0.61 28.88 -16.90
N PHE A 785 -0.52 28.80 -16.21
CA PHE A 785 -1.87 28.67 -16.78
C PHE A 785 -1.97 27.48 -17.76
N LEU A 786 -1.31 26.36 -17.48
CA LEU A 786 -1.24 25.22 -18.39
C LEU A 786 -2.61 24.63 -18.75
N HIS A 787 -3.60 24.72 -17.87
CA HIS A 787 -4.98 24.29 -18.12
C HIS A 787 -5.77 25.26 -19.04
N LEU A 788 -5.15 26.39 -19.48
CA LEU A 788 -5.73 27.39 -20.37
C LEU A 788 -4.88 27.54 -21.63
N GLU A 789 -4.89 26.49 -22.42
CA GLU A 789 -4.12 26.43 -23.68
C GLU A 789 -4.77 27.25 -24.79
N HIS A 790 -3.91 27.87 -25.59
CA HIS A 790 -4.30 28.64 -26.77
C HIS A 790 -3.43 28.30 -27.97
N GLU A 791 -4.06 28.23 -29.12
CA GLU A 791 -3.40 28.05 -30.40
C GLU A 791 -3.65 29.27 -31.29
N VAL A 792 -2.58 29.78 -31.89
CA VAL A 792 -2.64 30.86 -32.88
C VAL A 792 -2.15 30.30 -34.21
N VAL A 793 -3.03 30.22 -35.19
CA VAL A 793 -2.70 29.78 -36.52
C VAL A 793 -1.92 30.86 -37.27
N MET A 794 -0.76 30.54 -37.73
CA MET A 794 0.13 31.45 -38.51
C MET A 794 -0.02 31.25 -40.01
N ASN A 795 -0.26 30.02 -40.44
CA ASN A 795 -0.39 29.67 -41.87
C ASN A 795 -1.21 28.38 -42.00
N ILE A 796 -2.00 28.28 -43.05
CA ILE A 796 -2.61 27.05 -43.54
C ILE A 796 -2.39 27.00 -45.04
N ASP A 797 -1.73 25.96 -45.52
CA ASP A 797 -1.55 25.64 -46.92
C ASP A 797 -2.05 24.26 -47.24
N TYR A 798 -2.57 24.05 -48.46
CA TYR A 798 -2.98 22.74 -48.93
C TYR A 798 -2.80 22.63 -50.42
N HIS A 799 -2.35 21.46 -50.87
CA HIS A 799 -2.13 21.16 -52.28
C HIS A 799 -2.21 19.68 -52.58
N MET A 800 -2.48 19.36 -53.84
CA MET A 800 -2.46 17.98 -54.34
C MET A 800 -1.08 17.61 -54.85
N GLU A 801 -0.50 16.53 -54.36
CA GLU A 801 0.66 15.84 -54.89
C GLU A 801 0.23 14.53 -55.57
N GLY A 802 0.02 14.55 -56.90
CA GLY A 802 -0.57 13.41 -57.60
C GLY A 802 -2.00 13.12 -57.13
N ASN A 803 -2.25 11.97 -56.52
CA ASN A 803 -3.52 11.58 -55.97
C ASN A 803 -3.64 11.79 -54.45
N ILE A 804 -2.66 12.39 -53.80
CA ILE A 804 -2.57 12.61 -52.35
C ILE A 804 -2.81 14.09 -52.06
N LEU A 805 -3.58 14.38 -50.96
CA LEU A 805 -3.74 15.74 -50.45
C LEU A 805 -2.77 15.99 -49.31
N LYS A 806 -1.96 17.03 -49.37
CA LYS A 806 -1.20 17.57 -48.24
C LYS A 806 -1.88 18.80 -47.69
N VAL A 807 -1.96 18.86 -46.36
CA VAL A 807 -2.42 20.05 -45.59
C VAL A 807 -1.33 20.35 -44.56
N GLU A 808 -0.80 21.56 -44.61
CA GLU A 808 0.22 22.05 -43.68
C GLU A 808 -0.38 23.16 -42.83
N VAL A 809 -0.19 23.09 -41.52
CA VAL A 809 -0.68 24.08 -40.56
C VAL A 809 0.46 24.48 -39.65
N ASP A 810 0.83 25.77 -39.71
CA ASP A 810 1.82 26.34 -38.81
C ASP A 810 1.10 27.08 -37.68
N THR A 811 1.40 26.77 -36.43
CA THR A 811 0.79 27.36 -35.26
C THR A 811 1.77 27.83 -34.20
N ILE A 812 1.32 28.69 -33.32
CA ILE A 812 1.95 28.98 -32.03
C ILE A 812 1.05 28.46 -30.95
N ASN A 813 1.56 27.51 -30.16
CA ASN A 813 0.83 26.91 -29.03
C ASN A 813 1.44 27.39 -27.71
N SER A 814 0.62 27.99 -26.87
CA SER A 814 1.00 28.48 -25.55
C SER A 814 -0.19 28.51 -24.61
N THR A 815 -0.02 29.14 -23.47
CA THR A 815 -1.07 29.31 -22.45
C THR A 815 -1.38 30.77 -22.23
N THR A 816 -2.47 31.02 -21.53
CA THR A 816 -2.87 32.39 -21.16
C THR A 816 -1.72 33.17 -20.52
N ASN A 817 -1.45 34.41 -20.98
CA ASN A 817 -0.46 35.32 -20.40
C ASN A 817 0.99 34.83 -20.41
N SER A 818 1.34 33.85 -21.25
CA SER A 818 2.69 33.31 -21.36
C SER A 818 3.49 33.96 -22.49
N ALA A 819 4.80 34.14 -22.27
CA ALA A 819 5.73 34.68 -23.26
C ALA A 819 6.62 33.58 -23.92
N TRP A 820 6.50 32.33 -23.44
CA TRP A 820 7.06 31.14 -24.05
C TRP A 820 5.99 30.41 -24.87
N HIS A 821 6.38 29.68 -25.89
CA HIS A 821 5.46 28.94 -26.73
C HIS A 821 6.19 27.88 -27.56
N PHE A 822 5.47 26.87 -28.03
CA PHE A 822 5.91 26.03 -29.14
C PHE A 822 5.52 26.69 -30.47
N LYS A 823 6.47 26.76 -31.41
CA LYS A 823 6.14 26.85 -32.85
C LYS A 823 5.85 25.42 -33.31
N THR A 824 4.59 25.16 -33.65
CA THR A 824 4.15 23.82 -34.01
C THR A 824 3.77 23.75 -35.46
N LYS A 825 4.24 22.71 -36.12
CA LYS A 825 3.88 22.41 -37.51
C LYS A 825 3.15 21.08 -37.56
N TYR A 826 1.93 21.09 -38.09
CA TYR A 826 1.19 19.90 -38.44
C TYR A 826 1.28 19.65 -39.93
N VAL A 827 1.58 18.43 -40.35
CA VAL A 827 1.55 18.00 -41.75
C VAL A 827 0.61 16.78 -41.85
N TYR A 828 -0.52 17.00 -42.49
CA TYR A 828 -1.47 15.95 -42.82
C TYR A 828 -1.28 15.48 -44.23
N THR A 829 -1.05 14.17 -44.44
CA THR A 829 -0.99 13.55 -45.75
C THR A 829 -2.14 12.60 -45.90
N VAL A 830 -3.20 13.03 -46.59
CA VAL A 830 -4.43 12.26 -46.82
C VAL A 830 -4.32 11.43 -48.08
N CYS A 831 -4.43 10.12 -47.95
CA CYS A 831 -4.35 9.14 -49.03
C CYS A 831 -5.73 8.74 -49.54
N PRO A 832 -5.88 8.36 -50.82
CA PRO A 832 -7.14 7.86 -51.38
C PRO A 832 -7.67 6.59 -50.71
N SER A 833 -6.80 5.83 -50.08
CA SER A 833 -7.18 4.65 -49.22
C SER A 833 -7.95 5.00 -47.99
N GLY A 834 -7.88 6.29 -47.54
CA GLY A 834 -8.42 6.76 -46.28
C GLY A 834 -7.40 6.91 -45.17
N ASP A 835 -6.15 6.47 -45.39
CA ASP A 835 -5.04 6.69 -44.46
C ASP A 835 -4.69 8.17 -44.38
N ILE A 836 -4.43 8.66 -43.17
CA ILE A 836 -4.03 10.02 -42.88
C ILE A 836 -2.73 9.94 -42.08
N LEU A 837 -1.60 10.22 -42.74
CA LEU A 837 -0.31 10.34 -42.05
C LEU A 837 -0.27 11.74 -41.39
N ILE A 838 0.16 11.79 -40.17
CA ILE A 838 0.15 13.00 -39.33
C ILE A 838 1.54 13.15 -38.72
N ASP A 839 2.22 14.24 -39.05
CA ASP A 839 3.44 14.67 -38.38
C ASP A 839 3.14 15.93 -37.58
N VAL A 840 3.50 15.94 -36.30
CA VAL A 840 3.40 17.10 -35.41
C VAL A 840 4.79 17.37 -34.86
N GLU A 841 5.33 18.53 -35.21
CA GLU A 841 6.67 18.97 -34.79
C GLU A 841 6.54 20.25 -33.99
N GLY A 842 7.13 20.28 -32.78
CA GLY A 842 7.14 21.47 -31.94
C GLY A 842 8.55 21.94 -31.62
N THR A 843 8.80 23.24 -31.76
CA THR A 843 10.09 23.89 -31.44
C THR A 843 9.86 24.97 -30.38
N PRO A 844 10.56 24.93 -29.23
CA PRO A 844 10.52 25.97 -28.21
C PRO A 844 10.89 27.34 -28.75
N SER A 845 10.13 28.38 -28.38
CA SER A 845 10.34 29.73 -28.86
C SER A 845 9.87 30.75 -27.80
N GLY A 846 10.16 32.07 -28.08
CA GLY A 846 9.84 33.13 -27.14
C GLY A 846 10.80 33.18 -25.95
N ARG A 847 10.26 33.44 -24.78
CA ARG A 847 11.01 33.52 -23.52
C ARG A 847 11.14 32.12 -22.91
N VAL A 848 11.93 31.25 -23.52
CA VAL A 848 12.18 29.87 -23.08
C VAL A 848 12.66 29.81 -21.64
N ASP A 849 13.37 30.84 -21.19
CA ASP A 849 13.84 30.99 -19.79
C ASP A 849 12.71 31.12 -18.76
N LEU A 850 11.49 31.41 -19.19
CA LEU A 850 10.29 31.54 -18.36
C LEU A 850 9.36 30.30 -18.48
N ALA A 851 9.72 29.31 -19.28
CA ALA A 851 8.90 28.10 -19.41
C ALA A 851 8.98 27.24 -18.16
N PRO A 852 8.01 26.34 -17.92
CA PRO A 852 8.07 25.40 -16.82
C PRO A 852 9.23 24.40 -16.98
N ASP A 853 9.82 23.97 -15.86
CA ASP A 853 10.88 22.95 -15.83
C ASP A 853 10.41 21.59 -16.36
N MET A 854 9.10 21.33 -16.29
CA MET A 854 8.45 20.13 -16.82
C MET A 854 7.01 20.45 -17.21
N LEU A 855 6.52 19.77 -18.22
CA LEU A 855 5.13 19.83 -18.70
C LEU A 855 4.38 18.57 -18.25
N PRO A 856 3.09 18.65 -17.92
CA PRO A 856 2.27 17.48 -17.59
C PRO A 856 2.18 16.46 -18.74
N ARG A 857 2.07 16.96 -19.98
CA ARG A 857 1.92 16.15 -21.20
C ARG A 857 2.52 16.90 -22.40
N ILE A 858 2.94 16.17 -23.42
CA ILE A 858 3.18 16.65 -24.78
C ILE A 858 2.52 15.63 -25.71
N GLY A 859 1.38 15.96 -26.28
CA GLY A 859 0.63 15.02 -27.11
C GLY A 859 -0.49 15.71 -27.87
N VAL A 860 -1.35 14.92 -28.49
CA VAL A 860 -2.53 15.42 -29.20
C VAL A 860 -3.80 14.73 -28.68
N SER A 861 -4.86 15.52 -28.54
CA SER A 861 -6.17 15.07 -28.11
C SER A 861 -7.19 15.10 -29.24
N MET A 862 -8.07 14.11 -29.29
CA MET A 862 -9.10 13.91 -30.31
C MET A 862 -10.42 13.48 -29.65
N HIS A 863 -11.55 13.70 -30.35
CA HIS A 863 -12.85 13.22 -29.91
C HIS A 863 -13.41 12.17 -30.88
N LEU A 864 -13.61 10.95 -30.38
CA LEU A 864 -14.24 9.87 -31.13
C LEU A 864 -15.74 9.80 -30.83
N ASP A 865 -16.49 9.20 -31.75
CA ASP A 865 -17.89 8.89 -31.48
C ASP A 865 -18.02 7.96 -30.28
N LYS A 866 -19.00 8.22 -29.41
CA LYS A 866 -19.22 7.43 -28.18
C LYS A 866 -19.40 5.93 -28.37
N SER A 867 -19.77 5.49 -29.58
CA SER A 867 -19.92 4.06 -29.84
C SER A 867 -18.60 3.32 -30.02
N MET A 868 -17.45 4.04 -30.12
CA MET A 868 -16.11 3.48 -30.34
C MET A 868 -15.47 2.97 -29.04
N GLU A 869 -16.22 2.30 -28.22
CA GLU A 869 -15.80 1.92 -26.85
C GLU A 869 -14.90 0.68 -26.74
N HIS A 870 -14.79 -0.14 -27.80
CA HIS A 870 -13.92 -1.32 -27.79
C HIS A 870 -12.51 -0.95 -28.20
N VAL A 871 -11.57 -1.18 -27.28
CA VAL A 871 -10.15 -0.82 -27.46
C VAL A 871 -9.31 -2.07 -27.66
N ARG A 872 -8.46 -2.08 -28.70
CA ARG A 872 -7.39 -3.06 -28.85
C ARG A 872 -6.10 -2.32 -29.14
N TYR A 873 -5.02 -2.75 -28.51
CA TYR A 873 -3.72 -2.11 -28.71
C TYR A 873 -2.57 -3.10 -28.61
N PHE A 874 -1.49 -2.80 -29.31
CA PHE A 874 -0.20 -3.47 -29.14
C PHE A 874 0.77 -2.49 -28.49
N GLY A 875 1.11 -2.72 -27.24
CA GLY A 875 1.90 -1.84 -26.39
C GLY A 875 2.17 -2.43 -25.04
N MET A 876 2.64 -1.63 -24.10
CA MET A 876 2.83 -2.05 -22.71
C MET A 876 1.49 -2.12 -21.97
N GLY A 877 1.27 -3.24 -21.27
CA GLY A 877 0.01 -3.50 -20.55
C GLY A 877 0.10 -4.74 -19.66
N PRO A 878 -1.05 -5.29 -19.17
CA PRO A 878 -2.44 -4.84 -19.45
C PRO A 878 -2.86 -3.55 -18.71
N GLY A 879 -2.26 -3.25 -17.54
CA GLY A 879 -2.58 -2.07 -16.74
C GLY A 879 -1.93 -0.79 -17.25
N GLU A 880 -2.40 0.34 -16.72
CA GLU A 880 -1.78 1.64 -16.98
C GLU A 880 -0.32 1.67 -16.55
N ASN A 881 0.47 2.46 -17.23
CA ASN A 881 1.90 2.59 -16.96
C ASN A 881 2.43 3.96 -17.37
N TYR A 882 3.46 4.42 -16.63
CA TYR A 882 4.11 5.72 -16.80
C TYR A 882 5.62 5.54 -16.76
N ALA A 883 6.39 6.54 -17.15
CA ALA A 883 7.83 6.42 -17.36
C ALA A 883 8.62 5.86 -16.15
N ASP A 884 8.16 6.15 -14.95
CA ASP A 884 8.74 5.73 -13.67
C ASP A 884 7.91 4.68 -12.91
N SER A 885 6.88 4.12 -13.57
CA SER A 885 5.99 3.06 -13.04
C SER A 885 5.52 2.18 -14.21
N LYS A 886 6.38 1.28 -14.68
CA LYS A 886 6.14 0.47 -15.89
C LYS A 886 6.75 -0.92 -15.86
N GLU A 887 7.47 -1.27 -14.82
CA GLU A 887 8.20 -2.55 -14.77
C GLU A 887 7.24 -3.75 -14.75
N ALA A 888 6.03 -3.58 -14.20
CA ALA A 888 4.97 -4.60 -14.22
C ALA A 888 4.37 -4.83 -15.61
N ALA A 889 4.47 -3.85 -16.51
CA ALA A 889 3.86 -3.93 -17.83
C ALA A 889 4.73 -4.75 -18.80
N GLN A 890 4.07 -5.48 -19.71
CA GLN A 890 4.72 -6.26 -20.77
C GLN A 890 4.18 -5.84 -22.13
N MET A 891 5.06 -5.89 -23.15
CA MET A 891 4.64 -5.69 -24.53
C MET A 891 3.72 -6.84 -24.97
N GLY A 892 2.59 -6.49 -25.55
CA GLY A 892 1.61 -7.48 -25.99
C GLY A 892 0.41 -6.88 -26.71
N LEU A 893 -0.44 -7.75 -27.21
CA LEU A 893 -1.73 -7.38 -27.75
C LEU A 893 -2.78 -7.51 -26.65
N TYR A 894 -3.42 -6.41 -26.32
CA TYR A 894 -4.44 -6.31 -25.28
C TYR A 894 -5.79 -5.85 -25.88
N ALA A 895 -6.85 -6.24 -25.22
CA ALA A 895 -8.21 -5.83 -25.57
C ALA A 895 -8.95 -5.41 -24.30
N ASN A 896 -9.63 -4.28 -24.36
CA ASN A 896 -10.39 -3.71 -23.25
C ASN A 896 -11.55 -2.86 -23.76
N THR A 897 -12.25 -2.19 -22.87
CA THR A 897 -13.20 -1.11 -23.17
C THR A 897 -12.67 0.19 -22.60
N VAL A 898 -13.23 1.31 -23.01
CA VAL A 898 -12.91 2.63 -22.42
C VAL A 898 -13.15 2.64 -20.91
N ASP A 899 -14.25 1.99 -20.45
CA ASP A 899 -14.48 1.83 -19.00
C ASP A 899 -13.42 0.94 -18.34
N GLY A 900 -12.95 -0.10 -19.00
CA GLY A 900 -11.97 -1.02 -18.45
C GLY A 900 -10.52 -0.47 -18.45
N LEU A 901 -10.26 0.64 -19.16
CA LEU A 901 -8.99 1.36 -19.09
C LEU A 901 -8.96 2.39 -17.94
N PHE A 902 -10.13 2.72 -17.40
CA PHE A 902 -10.25 3.71 -16.32
C PHE A 902 -9.88 3.10 -14.97
N THR A 903 -8.94 3.69 -14.27
CA THR A 903 -8.61 3.34 -12.88
C THR A 903 -9.42 4.21 -11.94
N ASN A 904 -10.26 3.57 -11.12
CA ASN A 904 -11.19 4.26 -10.23
C ASN A 904 -10.52 4.68 -8.92
N TYR A 905 -9.56 5.61 -8.99
CA TYR A 905 -8.97 6.23 -7.80
C TYR A 905 -10.06 6.93 -6.97
N VAL A 906 -9.93 6.92 -5.65
CA VAL A 906 -10.93 7.56 -4.74
C VAL A 906 -11.17 9.01 -5.12
N ILE A 907 -10.09 9.71 -5.49
CA ILE A 907 -10.18 11.07 -6.05
C ILE A 907 -9.86 10.99 -7.54
N PRO A 908 -10.80 11.41 -8.40
CA PRO A 908 -10.57 11.42 -9.84
C PRO A 908 -9.35 12.26 -10.22
N GLN A 909 -8.49 11.68 -11.04
CA GLN A 909 -7.23 12.25 -11.48
C GLN A 909 -6.78 11.62 -12.81
N GLU A 910 -5.68 12.07 -13.40
CA GLU A 910 -5.08 11.43 -14.58
C GLU A 910 -4.91 9.94 -14.34
N ASN A 911 -5.32 9.11 -15.32
CA ASN A 911 -5.19 7.66 -15.29
C ASN A 911 -5.28 7.05 -16.69
N GLY A 912 -5.03 5.76 -16.81
CA GLY A 912 -5.26 4.98 -18.03
C GLY A 912 -4.23 5.20 -19.14
N ASN A 913 -3.04 5.75 -18.85
CA ASN A 913 -1.98 5.88 -19.83
C ASN A 913 -1.32 4.52 -20.14
N HIS A 914 -1.02 4.26 -21.43
CA HIS A 914 -0.34 3.08 -21.91
C HIS A 914 0.84 3.48 -22.80
N MET A 915 2.04 3.04 -22.44
CA MET A 915 3.29 3.42 -23.10
C MET A 915 3.71 2.42 -24.19
N GLY A 916 4.64 2.84 -25.02
CA GLY A 916 5.31 1.98 -26.00
C GLY A 916 4.38 1.39 -27.06
N CYS A 917 3.25 2.04 -27.31
CA CYS A 917 2.24 1.53 -28.24
C CYS A 917 2.69 1.69 -29.69
N LYS A 918 2.59 0.60 -30.44
CA LYS A 918 2.81 0.56 -31.88
C LYS A 918 1.54 0.88 -32.63
N TRP A 919 0.43 0.50 -32.07
CA TRP A 919 -0.88 0.84 -32.58
C TRP A 919 -1.97 0.68 -31.51
N VAL A 920 -3.07 1.37 -31.71
CA VAL A 920 -4.32 1.25 -30.97
C VAL A 920 -5.51 1.39 -31.91
N SER A 921 -6.50 0.53 -31.78
CA SER A 921 -7.78 0.58 -32.51
C SER A 921 -8.94 0.80 -31.56
N MET A 922 -9.83 1.71 -31.95
CA MET A 922 -11.07 1.99 -31.24
C MET A 922 -12.22 1.60 -32.17
N THR A 923 -13.10 0.66 -31.76
CA THR A 923 -14.16 0.15 -32.61
C THR A 923 -15.49 0.09 -31.87
N ASN A 924 -16.58 0.07 -32.64
CA ASN A 924 -17.92 -0.20 -32.11
C ASN A 924 -18.35 -1.66 -32.32
N ASP A 925 -19.52 -2.04 -31.82
CA ASP A 925 -20.13 -3.39 -31.96
C ASP A 925 -20.28 -3.88 -33.42
N ARG A 926 -20.31 -2.96 -34.39
CA ARG A 926 -20.38 -3.27 -35.80
C ARG A 926 -19.02 -3.50 -36.45
N GLY A 927 -17.94 -3.26 -35.70
CA GLY A 927 -16.57 -3.37 -36.20
C GLY A 927 -16.08 -2.13 -36.95
N MET A 928 -16.85 -1.06 -36.99
CA MET A 928 -16.43 0.23 -37.54
C MET A 928 -15.56 0.94 -36.53
N GLY A 929 -14.46 1.54 -36.96
CA GLY A 929 -13.56 2.21 -36.02
C GLY A 929 -12.47 3.04 -36.65
N LEU A 930 -11.53 3.47 -35.77
CA LEU A 930 -10.33 4.22 -36.10
C LEU A 930 -9.11 3.46 -35.56
N LEU A 931 -8.09 3.30 -36.37
CA LEU A 931 -6.77 2.80 -35.98
C LEU A 931 -5.77 3.96 -35.94
N ALA A 932 -5.06 4.11 -34.85
CA ALA A 932 -3.83 4.92 -34.77
C ALA A 932 -2.63 3.98 -34.75
N SER A 933 -1.62 4.20 -35.61
CA SER A 933 -0.43 3.35 -35.70
C SER A 933 0.81 4.19 -35.99
N THR A 934 2.00 3.68 -35.63
CA THR A 934 3.28 4.35 -35.86
C THR A 934 4.40 3.35 -36.18
N GLU A 935 5.48 3.81 -36.79
CA GLU A 935 6.70 3.02 -36.95
C GLU A 935 7.61 3.10 -35.72
N GLY A 936 7.46 4.16 -34.91
CA GLY A 936 8.09 4.34 -33.62
C GLY A 936 7.29 3.73 -32.52
N ASP A 937 7.03 4.54 -31.50
CA ASP A 937 6.05 4.31 -30.46
C ASP A 937 5.42 5.64 -30.00
N PHE A 938 4.28 5.51 -29.35
CA PHE A 938 3.59 6.61 -28.68
C PHE A 938 2.96 6.10 -27.38
N ASN A 939 2.52 7.02 -26.54
CA ASN A 939 1.61 6.68 -25.44
C ASN A 939 0.17 6.96 -25.86
N PHE A 940 -0.80 6.25 -25.30
CA PHE A 940 -2.21 6.59 -25.50
C PHE A 940 -3.00 6.49 -24.21
N SER A 941 -4.09 7.23 -24.17
CA SER A 941 -5.20 7.04 -23.23
C SER A 941 -6.53 7.25 -23.95
N ALA A 942 -7.57 6.61 -23.40
CA ALA A 942 -8.94 6.78 -23.89
C ALA A 942 -9.88 6.86 -22.70
N SER A 943 -10.69 7.92 -22.63
CA SER A 943 -11.54 8.21 -21.47
C SER A 943 -12.89 8.77 -21.88
N TRP A 944 -13.90 8.56 -21.04
CA TRP A 944 -15.20 9.24 -21.13
C TRP A 944 -15.16 10.68 -20.61
N TYR A 945 -14.04 11.11 -20.01
CA TYR A 945 -13.90 12.37 -19.29
C TYR A 945 -12.79 13.21 -19.91
N GLU A 946 -12.99 14.52 -19.95
CA GLU A 946 -11.92 15.46 -20.22
C GLU A 946 -11.07 15.69 -18.97
N ASP A 947 -9.84 16.17 -19.14
CA ASP A 947 -8.94 16.50 -18.02
C ASP A 947 -9.60 17.41 -16.99
N LYS A 948 -10.48 18.33 -17.45
CA LYS A 948 -11.22 19.23 -16.57
C LYS A 948 -12.29 18.51 -15.74
N ASP A 949 -12.92 17.46 -16.25
CA ASP A 949 -13.93 16.69 -15.51
C ASP A 949 -13.29 15.96 -14.33
N LEU A 950 -12.07 15.41 -14.56
CA LEU A 950 -11.29 14.74 -13.52
C LEU A 950 -10.76 15.74 -12.49
N ASP A 951 -10.29 16.91 -12.93
CA ASP A 951 -9.72 17.97 -12.07
C ASP A 951 -10.76 18.67 -11.19
N ASP A 952 -12.02 18.75 -11.64
CA ASP A 952 -13.13 19.39 -10.91
C ASP A 952 -13.82 18.41 -9.94
N ALA A 953 -13.79 17.12 -10.20
CA ALA A 953 -14.47 16.09 -9.40
C ALA A 953 -13.74 15.84 -8.08
N LYS A 954 -14.49 15.72 -7.00
CA LYS A 954 -13.96 15.37 -5.68
C LYS A 954 -14.07 13.87 -5.40
N HIS A 955 -15.11 13.25 -5.94
CA HIS A 955 -15.39 11.83 -5.79
C HIS A 955 -15.75 11.22 -7.15
N THR A 956 -15.61 9.92 -7.28
CA THR A 956 -15.95 9.22 -8.53
C THR A 956 -17.42 9.35 -8.89
N CYS A 957 -18.31 9.48 -7.92
CA CYS A 957 -19.75 9.73 -8.15
C CYS A 957 -20.06 11.15 -8.72
N ASP A 958 -19.11 12.07 -8.76
CA ASP A 958 -19.25 13.39 -9.38
C ASP A 958 -19.03 13.33 -10.91
N LEU A 959 -18.43 12.24 -11.41
CA LEU A 959 -18.09 12.10 -12.81
C LEU A 959 -19.31 11.79 -13.68
N VAL A 960 -19.47 12.56 -14.75
CA VAL A 960 -20.53 12.35 -15.75
C VAL A 960 -19.90 12.08 -17.10
N LYS A 961 -20.15 10.89 -17.65
CA LYS A 961 -19.65 10.51 -18.99
C LYS A 961 -20.09 11.50 -20.05
N ARG A 962 -19.13 11.93 -20.89
CA ARG A 962 -19.38 12.73 -22.07
C ARG A 962 -20.11 11.92 -23.14
N ASP A 963 -20.70 12.58 -24.13
CA ASP A 963 -21.32 11.94 -25.29
C ASP A 963 -20.32 11.65 -26.45
N TYR A 964 -19.03 11.69 -26.13
CA TYR A 964 -17.87 11.33 -26.97
C TYR A 964 -16.77 10.73 -26.11
N ILE A 965 -15.81 10.07 -26.75
CA ILE A 965 -14.63 9.54 -26.13
C ILE A 965 -13.46 10.50 -26.39
N VAL A 966 -12.76 10.92 -25.33
CA VAL A 966 -11.48 11.63 -25.39
C VAL A 966 -10.40 10.60 -25.71
N PHE A 967 -9.69 10.76 -26.80
CA PHE A 967 -8.63 9.88 -27.25
C PHE A 967 -7.34 10.67 -27.41
N ASN A 968 -6.33 10.31 -26.65
CA ASN A 968 -5.03 10.99 -26.67
C ASN A 968 -3.97 10.08 -27.29
N VAL A 969 -3.08 10.69 -28.09
CA VAL A 969 -1.86 10.09 -28.63
C VAL A 969 -0.71 11.01 -28.24
N ASP A 970 0.16 10.53 -27.36
CA ASP A 970 1.16 11.37 -26.71
C ASP A 970 2.57 11.02 -27.17
N TYR A 971 3.36 12.05 -27.44
CA TYR A 971 4.81 11.96 -27.57
C TYR A 971 5.42 11.59 -26.20
N LYS A 972 4.99 12.28 -25.14
CA LYS A 972 5.47 12.05 -23.78
C LYS A 972 4.44 12.49 -22.73
N GLN A 973 4.18 11.64 -21.77
CA GLN A 973 3.55 11.97 -20.50
C GLN A 973 4.64 12.25 -19.46
N ASN A 974 4.42 13.19 -18.54
CA ASN A 974 5.27 13.33 -17.37
C ASN A 974 5.17 12.10 -16.48
N ALA A 975 6.25 11.79 -15.80
CA ALA A 975 6.27 10.72 -14.79
C ALA A 975 5.36 11.02 -13.58
N LEU A 976 5.13 10.03 -12.74
CA LEU A 976 4.28 10.16 -11.55
C LEU A 976 5.03 10.82 -10.39
N GLY A 977 6.28 10.38 -10.07
CA GLY A 977 6.98 10.77 -8.86
C GLY A 977 6.31 10.25 -7.59
N THR A 978 6.75 10.74 -6.44
CA THR A 978 6.14 10.50 -5.12
C THR A 978 6.04 11.81 -4.33
N ASN A 979 5.75 12.89 -5.02
CA ASN A 979 5.90 14.26 -4.48
C ASN A 979 4.69 14.74 -3.65
N SER A 980 3.73 13.89 -3.41
CA SER A 980 2.76 14.11 -2.33
C SER A 980 3.49 14.12 -0.97
N CYS A 981 4.50 13.25 -0.79
CA CYS A 981 5.46 13.30 0.28
C CYS A 981 6.77 12.62 -0.15
N GLY A 982 7.71 13.31 -0.80
CA GLY A 982 8.97 12.68 -1.20
C GLY A 982 9.58 13.15 -2.51
N GLN A 983 10.14 12.20 -3.28
CA GLN A 983 10.91 12.43 -4.49
C GLN A 983 10.05 12.95 -5.63
N TRP A 984 10.41 14.07 -6.22
CA TRP A 984 9.84 14.52 -7.49
C TRP A 984 10.20 13.54 -8.61
N GLN A 985 9.53 13.73 -9.76
CA GLN A 985 9.89 13.04 -10.99
C GLN A 985 11.39 13.22 -11.24
N LEU A 986 12.13 12.11 -11.37
CA LEU A 986 13.53 12.16 -11.72
C LEU A 986 13.75 12.84 -13.08
N ASP A 987 14.83 13.61 -13.24
CA ASP A 987 15.09 14.42 -14.45
C ASP A 987 14.99 13.62 -15.74
N LYS A 988 15.41 12.36 -15.73
CA LYS A 988 15.37 11.44 -16.88
C LYS A 988 13.95 11.07 -17.33
N TYR A 989 12.95 11.23 -16.48
CA TYR A 989 11.56 10.87 -16.75
C TYR A 989 10.65 12.07 -17.09
N ARG A 990 11.14 13.29 -16.87
CA ARG A 990 10.34 14.51 -17.08
C ARG A 990 10.01 14.75 -18.55
N ALA A 991 8.81 15.21 -18.83
CA ALA A 991 8.43 15.81 -20.08
C ALA A 991 8.90 17.28 -20.06
N LYS A 992 9.94 17.60 -20.85
CA LYS A 992 10.59 18.92 -20.85
C LYS A 992 10.09 19.79 -22.01
N PHE A 993 10.22 21.11 -21.83
CA PHE A 993 9.96 22.08 -22.88
C PHE A 993 11.14 22.10 -23.85
N GLU A 994 11.17 21.11 -24.78
CA GLU A 994 12.25 20.88 -25.77
C GLU A 994 11.66 20.47 -27.12
N ASP A 995 12.50 20.43 -28.19
CA ASP A 995 12.05 19.99 -29.49
C ASP A 995 11.40 18.61 -29.42
N PHE A 996 10.26 18.44 -30.10
CA PHE A 996 9.60 17.14 -30.21
C PHE A 996 9.08 16.87 -31.62
N LYS A 997 8.95 15.60 -31.95
CA LYS A 997 8.31 15.11 -33.16
C LYS A 997 7.45 13.90 -32.84
N LEU A 998 6.16 14.00 -33.15
CA LEU A 998 5.19 12.92 -33.03
C LEU A 998 4.66 12.57 -34.42
N SER A 999 4.90 11.35 -34.87
CA SER A 999 4.45 10.85 -36.17
C SER A 999 3.59 9.63 -36.01
N PHE A 1000 2.37 9.67 -36.54
CA PHE A 1000 1.43 8.57 -36.48
C PHE A 1000 0.47 8.58 -37.67
N ARG A 1001 -0.20 7.47 -37.92
CA ARG A 1001 -1.19 7.32 -38.96
C ARG A 1001 -2.56 7.06 -38.38
N LEU A 1002 -3.58 7.77 -38.84
CA LEU A 1002 -4.99 7.44 -38.58
C LEU A 1002 -5.59 6.71 -39.78
N THR A 1003 -6.26 5.59 -39.55
CA THR A 1003 -6.92 4.81 -40.60
C THR A 1003 -8.38 4.51 -40.15
N PRO A 1004 -9.39 5.14 -40.73
CA PRO A 1004 -10.79 4.73 -40.51
C PRO A 1004 -11.03 3.39 -41.22
N PHE A 1005 -11.53 2.37 -40.50
CA PHE A 1005 -11.60 1.01 -41.01
C PHE A 1005 -12.86 0.27 -40.53
N ASN A 1006 -13.09 -0.91 -41.13
CA ASN A 1006 -14.07 -1.85 -40.65
C ASN A 1006 -13.39 -3.18 -40.31
N ASN A 1007 -13.35 -3.56 -39.04
CA ASN A 1007 -12.66 -4.76 -38.56
C ASN A 1007 -13.25 -6.08 -39.13
N LYS A 1008 -14.48 -6.04 -39.71
CA LYS A 1008 -15.06 -7.19 -40.44
C LYS A 1008 -14.50 -7.34 -41.84
N GLU A 1009 -13.91 -6.29 -42.41
CA GLU A 1009 -13.29 -6.29 -43.74
C GLU A 1009 -11.81 -6.63 -43.65
N VAL A 1010 -11.10 -5.92 -42.75
CA VAL A 1010 -9.67 -6.07 -42.52
C VAL A 1010 -9.38 -5.95 -41.04
N LEU A 1011 -8.61 -6.87 -40.47
CA LEU A 1011 -8.21 -6.80 -39.07
C LEU A 1011 -7.23 -5.65 -38.80
N ASP A 1012 -7.43 -4.97 -37.69
CA ASP A 1012 -6.61 -3.87 -37.21
C ASP A 1012 -5.10 -4.17 -37.24
N LYS A 1013 -4.67 -5.33 -36.73
CA LYS A 1013 -3.26 -5.74 -36.72
C LYS A 1013 -2.65 -5.88 -38.13
N HIS A 1014 -3.47 -6.25 -39.13
CA HIS A 1014 -2.98 -6.32 -40.52
C HIS A 1014 -2.79 -4.92 -41.08
N LEU A 1015 -3.72 -3.99 -40.82
CA LEU A 1015 -3.58 -2.59 -41.23
C LEU A 1015 -2.39 -1.92 -40.52
N ALA A 1016 -2.18 -2.21 -39.24
CA ALA A 1016 -1.06 -1.69 -38.47
C ALA A 1016 0.30 -2.16 -39.05
N ALA A 1017 0.34 -3.37 -39.64
CA ALA A 1017 1.54 -3.91 -40.31
C ALA A 1017 1.82 -3.28 -41.69
N GLU A 1018 0.91 -2.50 -42.26
CA GLU A 1018 1.09 -1.84 -43.56
C GLU A 1018 1.94 -0.57 -43.42
N ARG A 1019 2.78 -0.34 -44.43
CA ARG A 1019 3.59 0.89 -44.59
C ARG A 1019 3.15 1.60 -45.84
N ILE A 1020 2.73 2.86 -45.72
CA ILE A 1020 2.26 3.64 -46.83
C ILE A 1020 3.46 4.15 -47.64
N CYS A 1021 3.55 3.72 -48.89
CA CYS A 1021 4.60 4.15 -49.82
C CYS A 1021 4.14 5.36 -50.63
N LEU A 1022 4.76 6.52 -50.36
CA LEU A 1022 4.45 7.77 -51.02
C LEU A 1022 5.38 8.03 -52.23
N ASP A 1023 6.33 7.13 -52.53
CA ASP A 1023 7.28 7.32 -53.62
C ASP A 1023 6.57 7.40 -54.97
N LYS A 1024 7.08 8.38 -55.80
CA LYS A 1024 6.58 8.75 -57.15
C LYS A 1024 6.68 7.63 -58.17
#